data_7f34dbd5d5a336b18a55c6af75baa319
#
_entry.id   7f34dbd5d5a336b18a55c6af75baa319
#
_cell.length_a   1.000
_cell.length_b   1.000
_cell.length_c   1.000
_cell.angle_alpha   90.00
_cell.angle_beta   90.00
_cell.angle_gamma   90.00
#
_symmetry.space_group_name_H-M   'P 1'
#
loop_
_entity.id
_entity.type
_entity.pdbx_description
1 polymer ?
#
loop_
_entity_poly.entity_id
_entity_poly.type
_entity_poly.pdbx_seq_one_letter_code
_entity_poly.pdbx_strand_id
1 'polypeptide(L)'
;MRKLLFLVLLVLSISVVKAHELQALRNHYTTSDGLVSNAVADIVEDRFGYIWIGTWNGLSRFDGYNFCNYPTGKNSGLSNFHNRILTLTADNMGNIWMRMYDNRIFVLNRHTDVIANAFESIEGGDRLKTNNGYQGKTHRTASTIVKSIDGNVYTYIPQKGIYRMRSVGAKPMVQLVDIGKRKVYAMAADKHANLWVATDKGLTKIKPTATKLSEDFVVNEKDIMNICCTTSNTILVGTAKGDIYNVGSKKKIYSTNGTPITSLYQDSQSLIWFTTNTQGVNQYNAKTNNLRHFSQIVTTPESDINGATYSETNGNLWVRMNMGGFGYYDYATGEMNYFHNNPDNTWNLSNTVATFVASQEGVIWMSTIRRGLEKLSLLRPCIMHRNLLPGSNVYGSNETRAIIYDHTRKKILFGNKTGNILSADNATSALSPFAKVDGKIYYMMQLENGNIYICTKGKGIYVLPKGASQPKHLDIKLSSQNVYQAVKDKAGNLWIATYDGGVNMYNGKKVFWPRNIKGYPKFSHTKVRTIALGPDGMVWAGTSDGILAMKSDGKNVYAAPLEMSDDTELQTGNNDIIQLLRGADGTMWVATNGGGLSKTTGKDKNGKWCFETFDEADGLPSNEIKSVAVTKENVVWFSADQTLCSFDNNKKLFTTFSILDGVNDESFSEGTGACLPNGEILFGTLNGYYIIDRSKLRTHNGSLLKLAITDFFVDDKLMSPRLNDTYNYYIPDSAKVRLPSRGSIFSVKFASLNYQLQHRVHYQYMLEGYDKVWHNADNQRTANYSNVPAGTYTLRIKAFLLESPDQYDERTLTITVPPYFFASTVALWIYLLLAILGVGAYFYIRQRRIQYEAEQRKKMRVLKVGPDEIAFNNKDDFDFVKATLDWLEKNFDNPSLKIEDMASQSGLSRTSFYNQLKTLTGQSPKEFVSEFRMKRAFMYLDSSTMTISEIAYKTGFNDPVYFARLFKQRTGMTPKAYREKKDKTAVEEQAAAQNQGATTKNEKATTKAQEATTPTKE
;
A
#
# COMPACT_ATOMS: atom_id res chain seq x y z
N MET A 1 -3.05 -42.18 52.58
CA MET A 1 -3.58 -42.29 51.24
C MET A 1 -4.58 -41.16 50.86
N ARG A 2 -5.66 -40.85 51.60
CA ARG A 2 -6.58 -39.75 51.21
C ARG A 2 -5.93 -38.37 51.12
N LYS A 3 -5.01 -38.00 52.02
CA LYS A 3 -4.30 -36.71 51.95
C LYS A 3 -3.30 -36.63 50.78
N LEU A 4 -2.73 -37.76 50.35
CA LEU A 4 -1.82 -37.82 49.20
C LEU A 4 -2.59 -37.76 47.89
N LEU A 5 -3.79 -38.38 47.85
CA LEU A 5 -4.71 -38.29 46.72
C LEU A 5 -5.25 -36.86 46.53
N PHE A 6 -5.49 -36.14 47.62
CA PHE A 6 -5.93 -34.74 47.58
C PHE A 6 -4.80 -33.79 47.13
N LEU A 7 -3.56 -34.09 47.50
CA LEU A 7 -2.39 -33.35 47.02
C LEU A 7 -2.09 -33.61 45.54
N VAL A 8 -2.25 -34.87 45.10
CA VAL A 8 -2.12 -35.23 43.67
C VAL A 8 -3.27 -34.65 42.81
N LEU A 9 -4.48 -34.59 43.34
CA LEU A 9 -5.59 -33.91 42.72
C LEU A 9 -5.43 -32.37 42.70
N LEU A 10 -4.83 -31.80 43.76
CA LEU A 10 -4.52 -30.38 43.79
C LEU A 10 -3.33 -30.03 42.83
N VAL A 11 -2.37 -30.90 42.65
CA VAL A 11 -1.27 -30.74 41.69
C VAL A 11 -1.72 -30.99 40.23
N LEU A 12 -2.71 -31.86 40.02
CA LEU A 12 -3.34 -32.06 38.72
C LEU A 12 -4.34 -30.96 38.35
N SER A 13 -4.83 -30.15 39.29
CA SER A 13 -5.68 -29.01 39.02
C SER A 13 -4.93 -27.69 38.79
N ILE A 14 -3.60 -27.70 38.89
CA ILE A 14 -2.75 -26.64 38.29
C ILE A 14 -2.56 -26.98 36.79
N SER A 15 -3.64 -27.00 36.03
CA SER A 15 -3.60 -26.69 34.63
C SER A 15 -3.00 -25.29 34.56
N VAL A 16 -1.74 -25.19 34.21
CA VAL A 16 -1.13 -23.96 33.73
C VAL A 16 -1.99 -23.52 32.57
N VAL A 17 -2.96 -22.64 32.86
CA VAL A 17 -3.64 -21.88 31.81
C VAL A 17 -2.53 -21.09 31.15
N LYS A 18 -1.93 -21.66 30.10
CA LYS A 18 -1.09 -20.89 29.19
C LYS A 18 -2.02 -19.82 28.66
N ALA A 19 -1.79 -18.58 29.08
CA ALA A 19 -2.36 -17.42 28.43
C ALA A 19 -2.14 -17.64 26.92
N HIS A 20 -3.23 -17.66 26.16
CA HIS A 20 -3.13 -17.82 24.72
C HIS A 20 -2.46 -16.54 24.22
N GLU A 21 -1.19 -16.66 23.82
CA GLU A 21 -0.42 -15.52 23.37
C GLU A 21 -1.11 -14.93 22.14
N LEU A 22 -1.51 -13.66 22.22
CA LEU A 22 -2.20 -12.99 21.13
C LEU A 22 -1.29 -12.97 19.92
N GLN A 23 -1.65 -13.67 18.88
CA GLN A 23 -0.97 -13.58 17.61
C GLN A 23 -1.39 -12.28 16.92
N ALA A 24 -0.59 -11.25 17.08
CA ALA A 24 -0.80 -9.94 16.48
C ALA A 24 0.54 -9.34 16.05
N LEU A 25 0.55 -8.72 14.89
CA LEU A 25 1.66 -7.87 14.48
C LEU A 25 1.48 -6.51 15.13
N ARG A 26 2.53 -6.00 15.77
CA ARG A 26 2.55 -4.72 16.43
C ARG A 26 3.37 -3.72 15.63
N ASN A 27 2.78 -2.57 15.32
CA ASN A 27 3.48 -1.39 14.84
C ASN A 27 3.35 -0.27 15.87
N HIS A 28 4.43 0.44 16.12
CA HIS A 28 4.51 1.56 17.05
C HIS A 28 4.83 2.83 16.30
N TYR A 29 4.04 3.89 16.51
CA TYR A 29 4.20 5.19 15.85
C TYR A 29 4.38 6.29 16.87
N THR A 30 5.37 7.13 16.64
CA THR A 30 5.76 8.23 17.51
C THR A 30 5.91 9.53 16.71
N THR A 31 6.40 10.57 17.38
CA THR A 31 6.74 11.84 16.71
C THR A 31 7.85 11.68 15.67
N SER A 32 8.71 10.66 15.76
CA SER A 32 9.70 10.35 14.74
C SER A 32 9.08 9.82 13.44
N ASP A 33 7.88 9.23 13.52
CA ASP A 33 7.12 8.73 12.38
C ASP A 33 6.15 9.78 11.82
N GLY A 34 6.15 10.99 12.41
CA GLY A 34 5.32 12.12 11.97
C GLY A 34 4.07 12.39 12.80
N LEU A 35 3.82 11.66 13.90
CA LEU A 35 2.73 11.96 14.83
C LEU A 35 2.97 13.32 15.48
N VAL A 36 1.94 14.17 15.65
CA VAL A 36 2.11 15.53 16.20
C VAL A 36 2.55 15.53 17.67
N SER A 37 2.20 14.50 18.44
CA SER A 37 2.64 14.33 19.84
C SER A 37 2.44 12.89 20.32
N ASN A 38 3.38 12.39 21.12
CA ASN A 38 3.29 11.06 21.75
C ASN A 38 2.24 10.98 22.88
N ALA A 39 1.72 12.12 23.33
CA ALA A 39 0.66 12.15 24.35
C ALA A 39 -0.72 12.05 23.69
N VAL A 40 -1.05 10.87 23.21
CA VAL A 40 -2.34 10.55 22.60
C VAL A 40 -3.39 10.40 23.69
N ALA A 41 -4.50 11.13 23.54
CA ALA A 41 -5.62 11.12 24.47
C ALA A 41 -6.81 10.30 23.96
N ASP A 42 -7.10 10.38 22.65
CA ASP A 42 -8.22 9.65 22.08
C ASP A 42 -7.98 9.33 20.61
N ILE A 43 -8.64 8.29 20.10
CA ILE A 43 -8.51 7.80 18.74
C ILE A 43 -9.92 7.54 18.21
N VAL A 44 -10.17 7.88 16.94
CA VAL A 44 -11.43 7.53 16.27
C VAL A 44 -11.18 7.21 14.80
N GLU A 45 -11.87 6.18 14.30
CA GLU A 45 -11.95 5.90 12.85
C GLU A 45 -13.15 6.66 12.27
N ASP A 46 -12.94 7.41 11.18
CA ASP A 46 -14.03 8.08 10.49
C ASP A 46 -14.74 7.12 9.49
N ARG A 47 -15.81 7.58 8.88
CA ARG A 47 -16.60 6.78 7.92
C ARG A 47 -15.83 6.40 6.65
N PHE A 48 -14.76 7.12 6.34
CA PHE A 48 -13.92 6.85 5.16
C PHE A 48 -12.82 5.83 5.47
N GLY A 49 -12.53 5.62 6.76
CA GLY A 49 -11.51 4.70 7.24
C GLY A 49 -10.23 5.40 7.72
N TYR A 50 -10.14 6.72 7.71
CA TYR A 50 -9.00 7.41 8.31
C TYR A 50 -8.99 7.28 9.83
N ILE A 51 -7.81 7.13 10.40
CA ILE A 51 -7.61 7.14 11.84
C ILE A 51 -7.26 8.56 12.27
N TRP A 52 -8.08 9.10 13.17
CA TRP A 52 -7.89 10.42 13.75
C TRP A 52 -7.39 10.27 15.17
N ILE A 53 -6.32 10.99 15.51
CA ILE A 53 -5.60 10.89 16.76
C ILE A 53 -5.60 12.25 17.43
N GLY A 54 -6.34 12.35 18.56
CA GLY A 54 -6.37 13.52 19.42
C GLY A 54 -5.21 13.48 20.39
N THR A 55 -4.39 14.51 20.38
CA THR A 55 -3.20 14.56 21.24
C THR A 55 -3.21 15.79 22.16
N TRP A 56 -2.22 15.87 23.04
CA TRP A 56 -2.02 17.06 23.87
C TRP A 56 -1.44 18.25 23.10
N ASN A 57 -1.10 18.09 21.84
CA ASN A 57 -0.56 19.17 21.01
C ASN A 57 -1.22 19.27 19.61
N GLY A 58 -2.50 18.96 19.53
CA GLY A 58 -3.27 19.04 18.30
C GLY A 58 -3.83 17.71 17.84
N LEU A 59 -4.23 17.68 16.56
CA LEU A 59 -4.88 16.55 15.92
C LEU A 59 -3.99 15.99 14.81
N SER A 60 -3.93 14.67 14.67
CA SER A 60 -3.31 13.99 13.53
C SER A 60 -4.34 13.13 12.82
N ARG A 61 -4.27 13.08 11.49
CA ARG A 61 -4.97 12.12 10.64
C ARG A 61 -3.95 11.15 10.06
N PHE A 62 -4.19 9.87 10.16
CA PHE A 62 -3.35 8.81 9.63
C PHE A 62 -4.04 8.08 8.48
N ASP A 63 -3.35 7.90 7.38
CA ASP A 63 -3.84 7.21 6.17
C ASP A 63 -3.27 5.80 6.01
N GLY A 64 -2.52 5.35 7.02
CA GLY A 64 -1.83 4.06 7.00
C GLY A 64 -0.33 4.19 6.70
N TYR A 65 0.10 5.27 6.09
CA TYR A 65 1.49 5.51 5.71
C TYR A 65 2.03 6.83 6.26
N ASN A 66 1.22 7.88 6.22
CA ASN A 66 1.63 9.23 6.58
C ASN A 66 0.66 9.86 7.58
N PHE A 67 1.21 10.76 8.40
CA PHE A 67 0.42 11.62 9.27
C PHE A 67 0.19 12.99 8.61
N CYS A 68 -1.07 13.41 8.54
CA CYS A 68 -1.44 14.78 8.24
C CYS A 68 -1.78 15.48 9.56
N ASN A 69 -1.00 16.50 9.93
CA ASN A 69 -1.08 17.13 11.23
C ASN A 69 -1.82 18.48 11.20
N TYR A 70 -2.59 18.70 12.26
CA TYR A 70 -3.29 19.94 12.57
C TYR A 70 -2.69 20.49 13.87
N PRO A 71 -1.48 21.10 13.81
CA PRO A 71 -0.80 21.58 15.00
C PRO A 71 -1.50 22.79 15.57
N THR A 72 -1.24 23.08 16.83
CA THR A 72 -1.67 24.31 17.48
C THR A 72 -0.67 25.43 17.17
N GLY A 73 -1.13 26.56 16.63
CA GLY A 73 -0.25 27.69 16.26
C GLY A 73 -1.05 28.88 15.70
N LYS A 74 -0.36 30.01 15.44
CA LYS A 74 -0.98 31.27 15.03
C LYS A 74 -1.93 31.18 13.82
N ASN A 75 -1.72 30.21 12.93
CA ASN A 75 -2.49 30.03 11.70
C ASN A 75 -3.34 28.77 11.71
N SER A 76 -3.51 28.10 12.83
CA SER A 76 -4.40 26.96 12.97
C SER A 76 -5.73 27.42 13.59
N GLY A 77 -6.83 26.80 13.22
CA GLY A 77 -8.14 27.07 13.86
C GLY A 77 -8.14 26.83 15.38
N LEU A 78 -7.06 26.26 15.92
CA LEU A 78 -6.83 26.03 17.35
C LEU A 78 -5.94 27.07 18.02
N SER A 79 -5.54 28.15 17.33
CA SER A 79 -4.46 29.06 17.77
C SER A 79 -4.74 29.85 19.05
N ASN A 80 -5.99 30.06 19.42
CA ASN A 80 -6.37 30.88 20.58
C ASN A 80 -6.93 30.09 21.75
N PHE A 81 -6.80 28.74 21.73
CA PHE A 81 -7.42 27.85 22.71
C PHE A 81 -6.42 26.84 23.27
N HIS A 82 -6.85 26.08 24.27
CA HIS A 82 -6.04 24.99 24.78
C HIS A 82 -5.73 23.97 23.67
N ASN A 83 -4.47 23.59 23.56
CA ASN A 83 -3.94 22.66 22.55
C ASN A 83 -4.26 21.18 22.85
N ARG A 84 -4.73 20.86 24.06
CA ARG A 84 -4.98 19.48 24.49
C ARG A 84 -6.38 19.02 24.08
N ILE A 85 -6.44 18.00 23.25
CA ILE A 85 -7.67 17.30 22.92
C ILE A 85 -7.88 16.20 23.97
N LEU A 86 -9.09 16.09 24.50
CA LEU A 86 -9.44 15.06 25.48
C LEU A 86 -10.22 13.90 24.86
N THR A 87 -11.20 14.22 24.02
CA THR A 87 -12.02 13.19 23.34
C THR A 87 -12.32 13.58 21.92
N LEU A 88 -12.48 12.57 21.09
CA LEU A 88 -12.85 12.68 19.67
C LEU A 88 -14.17 11.95 19.40
N THR A 89 -14.89 12.42 18.42
CA THR A 89 -16.06 11.72 17.87
C THR A 89 -16.17 12.04 16.37
N ALA A 90 -16.20 11.02 15.54
CA ALA A 90 -16.47 11.16 14.11
C ALA A 90 -17.98 11.06 13.86
N ASP A 91 -18.58 12.04 13.20
CA ASP A 91 -19.98 11.97 12.77
C ASP A 91 -20.15 11.17 11.46
N ASN A 92 -21.39 10.94 11.06
CA ASN A 92 -21.70 10.21 9.84
C ASN A 92 -21.41 10.98 8.53
N MET A 93 -21.03 12.26 8.64
CA MET A 93 -20.59 13.09 7.51
C MET A 93 -19.07 13.07 7.36
N GLY A 94 -18.35 12.49 8.33
CA GLY A 94 -16.89 12.44 8.39
C GLY A 94 -16.26 13.66 9.08
N ASN A 95 -17.06 14.53 9.69
CA ASN A 95 -16.52 15.63 10.50
C ASN A 95 -16.02 15.09 11.84
N ILE A 96 -14.98 15.71 12.37
CA ILE A 96 -14.35 15.31 13.64
C ILE A 96 -14.68 16.35 14.71
N TRP A 97 -15.45 15.91 15.69
CA TRP A 97 -15.81 16.70 16.84
C TRP A 97 -14.82 16.45 17.97
N MET A 98 -14.32 17.52 18.58
CA MET A 98 -13.26 17.50 19.56
C MET A 98 -13.70 18.20 20.83
N ARG A 99 -13.53 17.55 22.00
CA ARG A 99 -13.59 18.23 23.28
C ARG A 99 -12.17 18.54 23.75
N MET A 100 -11.94 19.81 24.02
CA MET A 100 -10.65 20.30 24.49
C MET A 100 -10.52 20.16 26.03
N TYR A 101 -9.31 20.33 26.53
CA TYR A 101 -9.02 20.27 27.98
C TYR A 101 -9.82 21.31 28.79
N ASP A 102 -10.11 22.46 28.24
CA ASP A 102 -10.94 23.50 28.83
C ASP A 102 -12.46 23.28 28.69
N ASN A 103 -12.84 22.09 28.21
CA ASN A 103 -14.22 21.65 27.95
C ASN A 103 -14.98 22.40 26.83
N ARG A 104 -14.31 23.16 25.97
CA ARG A 104 -14.90 23.67 24.73
C ARG A 104 -14.99 22.57 23.71
N ILE A 105 -15.92 22.75 22.75
CA ILE A 105 -16.12 21.82 21.65
C ILE A 105 -15.73 22.50 20.34
N PHE A 106 -14.90 21.83 19.56
CA PHE A 106 -14.51 22.21 18.21
C PHE A 106 -14.94 21.14 17.24
N VAL A 107 -15.09 21.54 15.99
CA VAL A 107 -15.34 20.61 14.88
C VAL A 107 -14.40 20.90 13.74
N LEU A 108 -13.74 19.87 13.23
CA LEU A 108 -13.10 19.87 11.93
C LEU A 108 -14.16 19.51 10.89
N ASN A 109 -14.49 20.47 10.03
CA ASN A 109 -15.37 20.21 8.91
C ASN A 109 -14.59 19.50 7.79
N ARG A 110 -15.01 18.30 7.46
CA ARG A 110 -14.31 17.47 6.46
C ARG A 110 -14.30 18.08 5.07
N HIS A 111 -15.40 18.75 4.71
CA HIS A 111 -15.53 19.32 3.36
C HIS A 111 -14.64 20.56 3.15
N THR A 112 -14.48 21.38 4.17
CA THR A 112 -13.66 22.60 4.10
C THR A 112 -12.26 22.44 4.68
N ASP A 113 -11.96 21.32 5.36
CA ASP A 113 -10.72 21.07 6.10
C ASP A 113 -10.39 22.17 7.14
N VAL A 114 -11.42 22.85 7.68
CA VAL A 114 -11.29 23.93 8.64
C VAL A 114 -11.81 23.52 10.01
N ILE A 115 -11.06 23.87 11.05
CA ILE A 115 -11.46 23.68 12.44
C ILE A 115 -12.13 24.96 12.96
N ALA A 116 -13.34 24.83 13.51
CA ALA A 116 -14.10 25.92 14.07
C ALA A 116 -14.63 25.59 15.46
N ASN A 117 -14.89 26.59 16.29
CA ASN A 117 -15.63 26.41 17.52
C ASN A 117 -17.06 25.96 17.19
N ALA A 118 -17.53 24.89 17.81
CA ALA A 118 -18.88 24.36 17.56
C ALA A 118 -20.01 25.38 17.81
N PHE A 119 -19.78 26.34 18.69
CA PHE A 119 -20.74 27.37 19.08
C PHE A 119 -20.44 28.76 18.47
N GLU A 120 -19.60 28.86 17.46
CA GLU A 120 -19.20 30.12 16.83
C GLU A 120 -20.40 30.95 16.31
N SER A 121 -21.48 30.29 15.92
CA SER A 121 -22.69 30.94 15.41
C SER A 121 -23.60 31.53 16.50
N ILE A 122 -23.28 31.32 17.78
CA ILE A 122 -24.06 31.78 18.94
C ILE A 122 -23.33 32.93 19.60
N GLU A 123 -24.03 34.03 19.88
CA GLU A 123 -23.46 35.14 20.66
C GLU A 123 -22.97 34.68 22.03
N GLY A 124 -21.70 34.96 22.34
CA GLY A 124 -21.01 34.43 23.53
C GLY A 124 -20.78 32.92 23.56
N GLY A 125 -20.91 32.25 22.42
CA GLY A 125 -20.71 30.81 22.26
C GLY A 125 -19.29 30.36 22.56
N ASP A 126 -18.31 31.24 22.43
CA ASP A 126 -16.91 31.01 22.82
C ASP A 126 -16.73 30.68 24.32
N ARG A 127 -17.68 31.05 25.17
CA ARG A 127 -17.70 30.79 26.61
C ARG A 127 -18.46 29.51 26.98
N LEU A 128 -19.14 28.88 26.03
CA LEU A 128 -19.89 27.65 26.30
C LEU A 128 -18.95 26.47 26.51
N LYS A 129 -19.10 25.79 27.62
CA LYS A 129 -18.29 24.64 28.00
C LYS A 129 -19.17 23.46 28.39
N THR A 130 -18.86 22.28 27.88
CA THR A 130 -19.56 21.07 28.28
C THR A 130 -19.14 20.66 29.71
N ASN A 131 -19.85 19.71 30.27
CA ASN A 131 -19.47 19.13 31.55
C ASN A 131 -18.15 18.31 31.41
N ASN A 132 -17.20 18.44 32.35
CA ASN A 132 -15.95 17.71 32.28
C ASN A 132 -16.07 16.23 32.70
N GLY A 133 -17.28 15.74 32.92
CA GLY A 133 -17.52 14.35 33.23
C GLY A 133 -17.03 13.87 34.60
N TYR A 134 -16.35 14.72 35.36
CA TYR A 134 -15.75 14.40 36.65
C TYR A 134 -16.35 15.29 37.74
N GLN A 135 -17.34 14.81 38.41
CA GLN A 135 -17.84 15.47 39.60
C GLN A 135 -17.84 14.49 40.79
N GLY A 136 -16.72 14.47 41.54
CA GLY A 136 -16.60 13.89 42.86
C GLY A 136 -16.94 12.39 42.99
N LYS A 137 -17.07 11.93 44.23
CA LYS A 137 -17.30 10.51 44.57
C LYS A 137 -18.64 9.89 44.09
N THR A 138 -19.51 10.64 43.43
CA THR A 138 -20.73 10.13 42.80
C THR A 138 -20.58 10.24 41.30
N HIS A 139 -20.04 9.23 40.67
CA HIS A 139 -19.68 9.12 39.27
C HIS A 139 -20.85 9.22 38.30
N ARG A 140 -21.52 10.36 38.21
CA ARG A 140 -22.61 10.65 37.27
C ARG A 140 -22.06 11.45 36.11
N THR A 141 -21.73 10.77 35.02
CA THR A 141 -21.12 11.39 33.81
C THR A 141 -22.05 11.30 32.62
N ALA A 142 -22.66 12.40 32.26
CA ALA A 142 -23.22 12.49 30.91
C ALA A 142 -22.10 12.32 29.88
N SER A 143 -22.31 11.48 28.86
CA SER A 143 -21.43 11.45 27.69
C SER A 143 -21.28 12.86 27.16
N THR A 144 -20.05 13.34 27.04
CA THR A 144 -19.79 14.76 26.71
C THR A 144 -20.19 15.11 25.30
N ILE A 145 -20.08 14.14 24.37
CA ILE A 145 -20.48 14.25 22.96
C ILE A 145 -21.13 12.93 22.57
N VAL A 146 -22.36 12.99 22.03
CA VAL A 146 -23.10 11.82 21.55
C VAL A 146 -23.42 12.01 20.08
N LYS A 147 -22.93 11.09 19.24
CA LYS A 147 -23.29 11.05 17.81
C LYS A 147 -24.59 10.29 17.58
N SER A 148 -25.34 10.75 16.61
CA SER A 148 -26.57 10.10 16.12
C SER A 148 -26.43 9.66 14.67
N ILE A 149 -27.21 8.64 14.29
CA ILE A 149 -27.15 8.07 12.93
C ILE A 149 -27.60 9.05 11.83
N ASP A 150 -28.40 10.06 12.19
CA ASP A 150 -28.87 11.11 11.27
C ASP A 150 -27.82 12.22 11.01
N GLY A 151 -26.62 12.08 11.55
CA GLY A 151 -25.52 13.04 11.42
C GLY A 151 -25.58 14.20 12.43
N ASN A 152 -26.56 14.21 13.32
CA ASN A 152 -26.57 15.15 14.44
C ASN A 152 -25.61 14.70 15.55
N VAL A 153 -25.04 15.67 16.22
CA VAL A 153 -24.18 15.49 17.40
C VAL A 153 -24.77 16.26 18.55
N TYR A 154 -24.86 15.63 19.71
CA TYR A 154 -25.47 16.23 20.89
C TYR A 154 -24.45 16.41 21.99
N THR A 155 -24.57 17.53 22.71
CA THR A 155 -23.81 17.77 23.94
C THR A 155 -24.69 18.45 24.98
N TYR A 156 -24.41 18.17 26.24
CA TYR A 156 -25.07 18.83 27.37
C TYR A 156 -24.19 19.94 27.95
N ILE A 157 -24.73 21.13 28.02
CA ILE A 157 -24.12 22.28 28.69
C ILE A 157 -24.88 22.51 30.01
N PRO A 158 -24.25 22.36 31.18
CA PRO A 158 -24.90 22.60 32.46
C PRO A 158 -25.57 23.97 32.53
N GLN A 159 -26.78 24.03 33.12
CA GLN A 159 -27.63 25.21 33.27
C GLN A 159 -28.14 25.86 31.96
N LYS A 160 -27.69 25.38 30.81
CA LYS A 160 -28.16 25.87 29.49
C LYS A 160 -29.13 24.90 28.85
N GLY A 161 -28.75 23.62 28.73
CA GLY A 161 -29.57 22.61 28.06
C GLY A 161 -28.75 21.64 27.22
N ILE A 162 -29.46 20.89 26.36
CA ILE A 162 -28.81 20.02 25.37
C ILE A 162 -28.73 20.80 24.05
N TYR A 163 -27.54 20.81 23.46
CA TYR A 163 -27.32 21.36 22.12
C TYR A 163 -27.27 20.25 21.09
N ARG A 164 -28.08 20.37 20.05
CA ARG A 164 -28.01 19.61 18.83
C ARG A 164 -27.13 20.38 17.85
N MET A 165 -26.08 19.74 17.37
CA MET A 165 -25.07 20.33 16.51
C MET A 165 -24.96 19.54 15.23
N ARG A 166 -24.67 20.21 14.11
CA ARG A 166 -24.40 19.61 12.80
C ARG A 166 -23.44 20.49 12.05
N SER A 167 -22.45 19.92 11.40
CA SER A 167 -21.53 20.67 10.53
C SER A 167 -21.85 20.37 9.07
N VAL A 168 -22.53 21.34 8.42
CA VAL A 168 -22.89 21.30 7.01
C VAL A 168 -22.49 22.64 6.41
N GLY A 169 -21.67 22.62 5.35
CA GLY A 169 -21.08 23.85 4.81
C GLY A 169 -19.95 24.41 5.68
N ALA A 170 -19.69 25.70 5.59
CA ALA A 170 -18.53 26.33 6.23
C ALA A 170 -18.65 26.51 7.75
N LYS A 171 -19.86 26.63 8.30
CA LYS A 171 -20.08 26.88 9.74
C LYS A 171 -20.95 25.83 10.39
N PRO A 172 -20.67 25.49 11.67
CA PRO A 172 -21.54 24.59 12.44
C PRO A 172 -22.92 25.18 12.65
N MET A 173 -23.95 24.37 12.46
CA MET A 173 -25.32 24.70 12.83
C MET A 173 -25.60 24.18 14.24
N VAL A 174 -26.16 25.03 15.10
CA VAL A 174 -26.39 24.68 16.49
C VAL A 174 -27.81 25.03 16.89
N GLN A 175 -28.49 24.13 17.55
CA GLN A 175 -29.83 24.32 18.05
C GLN A 175 -29.94 23.89 19.51
N LEU A 176 -30.45 24.78 20.37
CA LEU A 176 -30.75 24.45 21.75
C LEU A 176 -32.01 23.58 21.82
N VAL A 177 -31.91 22.49 22.58
CA VAL A 177 -33.04 21.69 23.02
C VAL A 177 -33.29 22.04 24.48
N ASP A 178 -34.41 22.68 24.74
CA ASP A 178 -34.80 23.10 26.10
C ASP A 178 -35.12 21.88 26.98
N ILE A 179 -34.44 21.77 28.10
CA ILE A 179 -34.63 20.69 29.08
C ILE A 179 -35.21 21.21 30.38
N GLY A 180 -35.57 22.51 30.46
CA GLY A 180 -35.92 23.16 31.73
C GLY A 180 -34.78 23.18 32.71
N LYS A 181 -35.11 23.08 34.02
CA LYS A 181 -34.09 23.06 35.10
C LYS A 181 -33.55 21.66 35.43
N ARG A 182 -33.68 20.68 34.49
CA ARG A 182 -33.27 19.29 34.74
C ARG A 182 -31.76 19.11 34.66
N LYS A 183 -31.24 18.16 35.48
CA LYS A 183 -29.85 17.72 35.37
C LYS A 183 -29.78 16.48 34.52
N VAL A 184 -28.83 16.43 33.55
CA VAL A 184 -28.62 15.27 32.72
C VAL A 184 -27.47 14.44 33.26
N TYR A 185 -27.69 13.13 33.37
CA TYR A 185 -26.73 12.16 33.87
C TYR A 185 -26.11 11.26 32.78
N ALA A 186 -26.91 10.89 31.79
CA ALA A 186 -26.43 10.11 30.65
C ALA A 186 -27.24 10.44 29.40
N MET A 187 -26.62 10.27 28.24
CA MET A 187 -27.25 10.42 26.91
C MET A 187 -26.75 9.32 25.99
N ALA A 188 -27.65 8.79 25.16
CA ALA A 188 -27.30 7.88 24.07
C ALA A 188 -28.29 8.03 22.91
N ALA A 189 -27.83 7.88 21.67
CA ALA A 189 -28.67 7.89 20.48
C ALA A 189 -29.02 6.48 20.05
N ASP A 190 -30.27 6.25 19.63
CA ASP A 190 -30.72 4.96 19.10
C ASP A 190 -30.62 4.91 17.56
N LYS A 191 -30.93 3.74 17.00
CA LYS A 191 -30.95 3.51 15.55
C LYS A 191 -32.00 4.30 14.78
N HIS A 192 -32.98 4.87 15.47
CA HIS A 192 -34.03 5.74 14.90
C HIS A 192 -33.70 7.21 15.08
N ALA A 193 -32.46 7.53 15.40
CA ALA A 193 -31.97 8.88 15.67
C ALA A 193 -32.64 9.58 16.88
N ASN A 194 -33.37 8.87 17.74
CA ASN A 194 -33.84 9.46 18.99
C ASN A 194 -32.70 9.55 19.99
N LEU A 195 -32.62 10.67 20.70
CA LEU A 195 -31.71 10.84 21.82
C LEU A 195 -32.39 10.43 23.13
N TRP A 196 -31.87 9.41 23.77
CA TRP A 196 -32.30 8.99 25.10
C TRP A 196 -31.53 9.77 26.16
N VAL A 197 -32.25 10.33 27.11
CA VAL A 197 -31.70 11.25 28.12
C VAL A 197 -32.12 10.79 29.49
N ALA A 198 -31.16 10.44 30.34
CA ALA A 198 -31.35 10.19 31.77
C ALA A 198 -31.22 11.51 32.55
N THR A 199 -32.25 11.83 33.31
CA THR A 199 -32.30 13.07 34.10
C THR A 199 -32.53 12.76 35.58
N ASP A 200 -32.47 13.79 36.39
CA ASP A 200 -32.86 13.75 37.85
C ASP A 200 -34.32 13.38 38.09
N LYS A 201 -35.15 13.31 37.02
CA LYS A 201 -36.55 12.89 37.10
C LYS A 201 -36.85 11.54 36.49
N GLY A 202 -35.89 10.97 35.73
CA GLY A 202 -36.06 9.69 35.07
C GLY A 202 -35.54 9.68 33.62
N LEU A 203 -35.84 8.63 32.87
CA LEU A 203 -35.45 8.45 31.48
C LEU A 203 -36.55 8.95 30.53
N THR A 204 -36.14 9.80 29.61
CA THR A 204 -37.02 10.30 28.54
C THR A 204 -36.29 10.25 27.20
N LYS A 205 -37.00 10.47 26.07
CA LYS A 205 -36.38 10.52 24.76
C LYS A 205 -36.74 11.82 24.03
N ILE A 206 -35.81 12.30 23.23
CA ILE A 206 -35.94 13.44 22.33
C ILE A 206 -35.97 12.93 20.89
N LYS A 207 -37.01 13.28 20.14
CA LYS A 207 -37.08 13.00 18.70
C LYS A 207 -36.05 13.87 17.93
N PRO A 208 -35.57 13.48 16.75
CA PRO A 208 -34.55 14.21 16.00
C PRO A 208 -34.91 15.67 15.69
N THR A 209 -36.17 15.99 15.58
CA THR A 209 -36.66 17.36 15.25
C THR A 209 -37.15 18.14 16.45
N ALA A 210 -37.22 17.54 17.64
CA ALA A 210 -37.77 18.20 18.83
C ALA A 210 -36.82 19.30 19.35
N THR A 211 -37.38 20.39 19.81
CA THR A 211 -36.68 21.55 20.41
C THR A 211 -36.87 21.61 21.92
N LYS A 212 -37.69 20.75 22.47
CA LYS A 212 -37.98 20.66 23.91
C LYS A 212 -38.02 19.20 24.37
N LEU A 213 -37.59 18.95 25.58
CA LEU A 213 -37.66 17.63 26.21
C LEU A 213 -39.13 17.27 26.52
N SER A 214 -39.52 16.03 26.20
CA SER A 214 -40.84 15.51 26.61
C SER A 214 -40.96 15.44 28.16
N GLU A 215 -42.14 15.68 28.66
CA GLU A 215 -42.47 15.48 30.08
C GLU A 215 -42.80 14.03 30.39
N ASP A 216 -43.05 13.21 29.39
CA ASP A 216 -43.39 11.79 29.53
C ASP A 216 -42.12 11.00 29.83
N PHE A 217 -41.98 10.47 30.98
CA PHE A 217 -40.87 9.59 31.38
C PHE A 217 -41.22 8.15 31.03
N VAL A 218 -40.37 7.53 30.29
CA VAL A 218 -40.51 6.09 29.87
C VAL A 218 -40.19 5.21 31.08
N VAL A 219 -39.23 5.64 31.91
CA VAL A 219 -38.84 4.98 33.15
C VAL A 219 -38.65 6.05 34.22
N ASN A 220 -39.31 5.94 35.35
CA ASN A 220 -39.27 6.91 36.46
C ASN A 220 -38.11 6.71 37.44
N GLU A 221 -37.12 5.88 37.07
CA GLU A 221 -35.89 5.73 37.87
C GLU A 221 -35.01 6.98 37.78
N LYS A 222 -34.72 7.56 38.96
CA LYS A 222 -33.98 8.84 39.08
C LYS A 222 -32.48 8.67 39.08
N ASP A 223 -32.01 7.44 39.28
CA ASP A 223 -30.60 7.13 39.53
C ASP A 223 -29.93 6.43 38.32
N ILE A 224 -30.41 6.67 37.10
CA ILE A 224 -29.85 6.10 35.90
C ILE A 224 -28.46 6.74 35.62
N MET A 225 -27.45 5.89 35.54
CA MET A 225 -26.06 6.28 35.26
C MET A 225 -25.61 6.00 33.86
N ASN A 226 -26.11 4.93 33.23
CA ASN A 226 -25.70 4.48 31.91
C ASN A 226 -26.91 4.14 31.06
N ILE A 227 -26.80 4.42 29.76
CA ILE A 227 -27.76 4.05 28.72
C ILE A 227 -27.01 3.28 27.68
N CYS A 228 -27.42 2.06 27.36
CA CYS A 228 -26.90 1.25 26.27
C CYS A 228 -27.97 1.04 25.20
N CYS A 229 -27.74 1.55 24.01
CA CYS A 229 -28.54 1.25 22.83
C CYS A 229 -27.92 0.05 22.13
N THR A 230 -28.59 -1.09 22.16
CA THR A 230 -28.07 -2.35 21.66
C THR A 230 -28.14 -2.46 20.13
N THR A 231 -27.46 -3.44 19.57
CA THR A 231 -27.52 -3.73 18.13
C THR A 231 -28.92 -4.14 17.66
N SER A 232 -29.73 -4.73 18.53
CA SER A 232 -31.14 -5.07 18.31
C SER A 232 -32.11 -3.90 18.54
N ASN A 233 -31.61 -2.69 18.78
CA ASN A 233 -32.38 -1.50 19.14
C ASN A 233 -33.13 -1.62 20.48
N THR A 234 -32.71 -2.51 21.35
CA THR A 234 -33.18 -2.61 22.73
C THR A 234 -32.43 -1.53 23.55
N ILE A 235 -33.13 -0.83 24.42
CA ILE A 235 -32.53 0.14 25.32
C ILE A 235 -32.39 -0.48 26.70
N LEU A 236 -31.14 -0.58 27.17
CA LEU A 236 -30.82 -0.99 28.51
C LEU A 236 -30.33 0.20 29.31
N VAL A 237 -30.68 0.25 30.59
CA VAL A 237 -30.19 1.28 31.52
C VAL A 237 -29.62 0.63 32.76
N GLY A 238 -28.51 1.20 33.25
CA GLY A 238 -27.83 0.85 34.48
C GLY A 238 -28.01 1.96 35.51
N THR A 239 -28.26 1.59 36.76
CA THR A 239 -28.56 2.55 37.84
C THR A 239 -27.48 2.63 38.88
N ALA A 240 -27.49 3.69 39.67
CA ALA A 240 -26.64 3.86 40.86
C ALA A 240 -26.97 2.86 41.99
N LYS A 241 -28.17 2.27 41.94
CA LYS A 241 -28.59 1.23 42.89
C LYS A 241 -28.17 -0.19 42.45
N GLY A 242 -27.50 -0.28 41.27
CA GLY A 242 -27.01 -1.54 40.74
C GLY A 242 -28.04 -2.35 39.93
N ASP A 243 -29.15 -1.75 39.55
CA ASP A 243 -30.15 -2.41 38.76
C ASP A 243 -29.93 -2.19 37.27
N ILE A 244 -30.15 -3.22 36.45
CA ILE A 244 -30.17 -3.16 34.98
C ILE A 244 -31.61 -3.38 34.54
N TYR A 245 -32.16 -2.41 33.81
CA TYR A 245 -33.52 -2.47 33.24
C TYR A 245 -33.51 -2.56 31.74
N ASN A 246 -34.47 -3.32 31.20
CA ASN A 246 -34.84 -3.20 29.77
C ASN A 246 -36.01 -2.21 29.69
N VAL A 247 -35.74 -1.11 29.00
CA VAL A 247 -36.70 0.00 28.87
C VAL A 247 -37.96 -0.38 28.14
N GLY A 248 -37.87 -1.18 27.08
CA GLY A 248 -39.01 -1.62 26.26
C GLY A 248 -39.98 -2.50 27.04
N SER A 249 -39.48 -3.46 27.80
CA SER A 249 -40.30 -4.36 28.62
C SER A 249 -40.59 -3.78 30.02
N LYS A 250 -39.93 -2.68 30.43
CA LYS A 250 -39.99 -2.10 31.78
C LYS A 250 -39.62 -3.09 32.92
N LYS A 251 -38.86 -4.15 32.54
CA LYS A 251 -38.47 -5.20 33.50
C LYS A 251 -37.04 -5.00 33.96
N LYS A 252 -36.83 -5.24 35.25
CA LYS A 252 -35.51 -5.41 35.84
C LYS A 252 -34.93 -6.75 35.35
N ILE A 253 -33.74 -6.70 34.71
CA ILE A 253 -33.05 -7.87 34.17
C ILE A 253 -32.09 -8.44 35.22
N TYR A 254 -31.36 -7.56 35.92
CA TYR A 254 -30.33 -7.94 36.86
C TYR A 254 -30.21 -6.91 37.97
N SER A 255 -29.71 -7.32 39.14
CA SER A 255 -29.39 -6.44 40.27
C SER A 255 -28.10 -6.84 40.95
N THR A 256 -27.25 -5.88 41.25
CA THR A 256 -26.02 -6.06 42.01
C THR A 256 -26.27 -5.87 43.53
N ASN A 257 -27.52 -5.71 43.94
CA ASN A 257 -27.91 -5.45 45.35
C ASN A 257 -27.23 -4.23 45.96
N GLY A 258 -27.21 -3.12 45.25
CA GLY A 258 -26.77 -1.83 45.75
C GLY A 258 -25.45 -1.29 45.23
N THR A 259 -24.68 -2.09 44.44
CA THR A 259 -23.43 -1.63 43.84
C THR A 259 -23.69 -0.93 42.50
N PRO A 260 -23.30 0.34 42.35
CA PRO A 260 -23.57 1.11 41.11
C PRO A 260 -23.03 0.46 39.86
N ILE A 261 -23.81 0.50 38.73
CA ILE A 261 -23.38 0.11 37.41
C ILE A 261 -22.59 1.28 36.79
N THR A 262 -21.30 1.09 36.58
CA THR A 262 -20.40 2.15 36.05
C THR A 262 -20.25 2.14 34.53
N SER A 263 -20.43 0.99 33.85
CA SER A 263 -20.57 0.87 32.41
C SER A 263 -21.54 -0.26 32.04
N LEU A 264 -22.11 -0.19 30.86
CA LEU A 264 -23.09 -1.16 30.38
C LEU A 264 -22.96 -1.31 28.87
N TYR A 265 -22.89 -2.56 28.39
CA TYR A 265 -22.81 -2.90 26.97
C TYR A 265 -23.54 -4.22 26.71
N GLN A 266 -24.17 -4.37 25.56
CA GLN A 266 -24.68 -5.65 25.09
C GLN A 266 -23.99 -6.02 23.79
N ASP A 267 -23.41 -7.22 23.76
CA ASP A 267 -22.69 -7.72 22.61
C ASP A 267 -23.61 -8.32 21.52
N SER A 268 -23.01 -8.73 20.41
CA SER A 268 -23.70 -9.35 19.28
C SER A 268 -24.36 -10.70 19.61
N GLN A 269 -23.90 -11.38 20.67
CA GLN A 269 -24.48 -12.62 21.19
C GLN A 269 -25.57 -12.38 22.24
N SER A 270 -25.94 -11.12 22.46
CA SER A 270 -26.93 -10.70 23.46
C SER A 270 -26.50 -10.90 24.93
N LEU A 271 -25.21 -11.09 25.17
CA LEU A 271 -24.66 -11.09 26.54
C LEU A 271 -24.54 -9.66 27.03
N ILE A 272 -24.86 -9.46 28.32
CA ILE A 272 -24.80 -8.14 28.93
C ILE A 272 -23.50 -8.03 29.71
N TRP A 273 -22.71 -7.05 29.34
CA TRP A 273 -21.43 -6.72 29.94
C TRP A 273 -21.57 -5.45 30.76
N PHE A 274 -21.09 -5.48 32.00
CA PHE A 274 -21.15 -4.32 32.86
C PHE A 274 -20.00 -4.31 33.85
N THR A 275 -19.67 -3.11 34.34
CA THR A 275 -18.73 -2.93 35.45
C THR A 275 -19.45 -2.30 36.61
N THR A 276 -18.92 -2.55 37.80
CA THR A 276 -19.30 -1.88 39.05
C THR A 276 -18.09 -1.16 39.64
N ASN A 277 -18.29 -0.33 40.65
CA ASN A 277 -17.18 0.37 41.31
C ASN A 277 -16.35 -0.52 42.24
N THR A 278 -16.78 -1.75 42.53
CA THR A 278 -16.11 -2.71 43.44
C THR A 278 -15.68 -4.00 42.75
N GLN A 279 -16.19 -4.27 41.55
CA GLN A 279 -15.90 -5.46 40.83
C GLN A 279 -15.49 -5.07 39.41
N GLY A 280 -14.61 -5.82 38.81
CA GLY A 280 -14.16 -5.60 37.45
C GLY A 280 -15.25 -5.80 36.43
N VAL A 281 -14.92 -6.49 35.33
CA VAL A 281 -15.85 -6.78 34.27
C VAL A 281 -16.74 -7.95 34.60
N ASN A 282 -18.05 -7.79 34.43
CA ASN A 282 -19.07 -8.81 34.62
C ASN A 282 -19.74 -9.11 33.27
N GLN A 283 -20.04 -10.38 33.02
CA GLN A 283 -20.81 -10.87 31.89
C GLN A 283 -22.07 -11.56 32.43
N TYR A 284 -23.23 -11.11 32.04
CA TYR A 284 -24.50 -11.69 32.43
C TYR A 284 -25.26 -12.22 31.22
N ASN A 285 -25.65 -13.48 31.27
CA ASN A 285 -26.52 -14.11 30.29
C ASN A 285 -27.97 -14.14 30.81
N ALA A 286 -28.80 -13.26 30.27
CA ALA A 286 -30.20 -13.15 30.70
C ALA A 286 -31.07 -14.37 30.36
N LYS A 287 -30.65 -15.20 29.40
CA LYS A 287 -31.40 -16.43 29.00
C LYS A 287 -31.16 -17.58 30.00
N THR A 288 -29.91 -17.70 30.45
CA THR A 288 -29.51 -18.78 31.38
C THR A 288 -29.43 -18.32 32.83
N ASN A 289 -29.64 -17.05 33.11
CA ASN A 289 -29.45 -16.40 34.42
C ASN A 289 -28.06 -16.64 35.03
N ASN A 290 -27.02 -16.73 34.14
CA ASN A 290 -25.66 -17.00 34.57
C ASN A 290 -24.84 -15.72 34.60
N LEU A 291 -24.11 -15.51 35.71
CA LEU A 291 -23.16 -14.41 35.87
C LEU A 291 -21.74 -14.95 35.90
N ARG A 292 -20.87 -14.36 35.09
CA ARG A 292 -19.42 -14.58 35.13
C ARG A 292 -18.72 -13.28 35.53
N HIS A 293 -17.69 -13.41 36.32
CA HIS A 293 -16.91 -12.29 36.82
C HIS A 293 -15.44 -12.41 36.37
N PHE A 294 -14.87 -11.32 35.86
CA PHE A 294 -13.48 -11.25 35.35
C PHE A 294 -12.69 -10.19 36.14
N SER A 295 -12.18 -10.58 37.32
CA SER A 295 -11.42 -9.69 38.20
C SER A 295 -10.01 -9.33 37.71
N GLN A 296 -9.44 -10.15 36.80
CA GLN A 296 -8.04 -10.05 36.38
C GLN A 296 -7.76 -8.86 35.44
N ILE A 297 -8.79 -8.21 34.88
CA ILE A 297 -8.62 -6.99 34.07
C ILE A 297 -8.36 -5.75 34.92
N VAL A 298 -8.66 -5.83 36.23
CA VAL A 298 -8.53 -4.71 37.17
C VAL A 298 -7.10 -4.62 37.63
N THR A 299 -6.42 -3.53 37.31
CA THR A 299 -5.03 -3.26 37.69
C THR A 299 -4.90 -2.12 38.72
N THR A 300 -6.03 -1.47 39.05
CA THR A 300 -6.12 -0.37 40.02
C THR A 300 -6.89 -0.83 41.26
N PRO A 301 -6.73 -0.16 42.42
CA PRO A 301 -7.58 -0.41 43.59
C PRO A 301 -9.07 -0.39 43.19
N GLU A 302 -9.83 -1.30 43.74
CA GLU A 302 -11.28 -1.46 43.43
C GLU A 302 -12.10 -0.17 43.61
N SER A 303 -11.65 0.73 44.49
CA SER A 303 -12.28 2.03 44.73
C SER A 303 -12.26 2.99 43.54
N ASP A 304 -11.39 2.74 42.53
CA ASP A 304 -11.14 3.64 41.42
C ASP A 304 -11.67 3.12 40.07
N ILE A 305 -12.53 2.09 40.09
CA ILE A 305 -13.15 1.55 38.88
C ILE A 305 -14.19 2.52 38.34
N ASN A 306 -13.87 3.19 37.23
CA ASN A 306 -14.69 4.22 36.59
C ASN A 306 -15.42 3.75 35.30
N GLY A 307 -15.63 2.44 35.18
CA GLY A 307 -16.28 1.83 34.03
C GLY A 307 -15.30 1.24 33.03
N ALA A 308 -15.85 0.69 31.97
CA ALA A 308 -15.10 0.10 30.88
C ALA A 308 -15.61 0.57 29.51
N THR A 309 -14.75 0.47 28.51
CA THR A 309 -15.10 0.63 27.08
C THR A 309 -15.05 -0.74 26.41
N TYR A 310 -16.04 -1.01 25.58
CA TYR A 310 -16.20 -2.27 24.87
C TYR A 310 -16.23 -2.05 23.36
N SER A 311 -15.65 -2.96 22.59
CA SER A 311 -15.73 -2.96 21.14
C SER A 311 -15.58 -4.38 20.58
N GLU A 312 -16.39 -4.74 19.61
CA GLU A 312 -16.33 -6.04 18.97
C GLU A 312 -15.57 -5.97 17.65
N THR A 313 -14.61 -6.84 17.46
CA THR A 313 -13.96 -7.05 16.16
C THR A 313 -13.38 -8.46 16.08
N ASN A 314 -13.38 -9.00 14.87
CA ASN A 314 -12.70 -10.26 14.56
C ASN A 314 -13.12 -11.46 15.43
N GLY A 315 -14.41 -11.53 15.83
CA GLY A 315 -14.93 -12.61 16.69
C GLY A 315 -14.52 -12.53 18.15
N ASN A 316 -14.08 -11.35 18.60
CA ASN A 316 -13.70 -11.09 19.99
C ASN A 316 -14.36 -9.81 20.50
N LEU A 317 -14.66 -9.77 21.78
CA LEU A 317 -15.05 -8.55 22.48
C LEU A 317 -13.82 -7.98 23.17
N TRP A 318 -13.38 -6.82 22.76
CA TRP A 318 -12.28 -6.09 23.37
C TRP A 318 -12.78 -5.22 24.51
N VAL A 319 -12.06 -5.24 25.62
CA VAL A 319 -12.44 -4.56 26.84
C VAL A 319 -11.25 -3.76 27.37
N ARG A 320 -11.47 -2.47 27.64
CA ARG A 320 -10.53 -1.61 28.33
C ARG A 320 -11.20 -1.02 29.56
N MET A 321 -10.62 -1.24 30.72
CA MET A 321 -11.01 -0.55 31.95
C MET A 321 -10.53 0.89 31.91
N ASN A 322 -11.39 1.84 32.27
CA ASN A 322 -10.97 3.21 32.44
C ASN A 322 -9.96 3.26 33.61
N MET A 323 -8.73 3.70 33.29
CA MET A 323 -7.58 3.70 34.22
C MET A 323 -7.16 2.31 34.73
N GLY A 324 -7.45 1.25 34.01
CA GLY A 324 -7.16 -0.12 34.37
C GLY A 324 -6.60 -0.96 33.21
N GLY A 325 -6.84 -2.26 33.26
CA GLY A 325 -6.36 -3.26 32.34
C GLY A 325 -7.05 -3.25 30.98
N PHE A 326 -6.50 -4.04 30.12
CA PHE A 326 -6.93 -4.22 28.74
C PHE A 326 -6.89 -5.70 28.38
N GLY A 327 -7.87 -6.17 27.60
CA GLY A 327 -7.96 -7.56 27.19
C GLY A 327 -9.07 -7.80 26.18
N TYR A 328 -9.31 -9.08 25.88
CA TYR A 328 -10.39 -9.49 25.00
C TYR A 328 -11.02 -10.79 25.45
N TYR A 329 -12.33 -10.88 25.25
CA TYR A 329 -13.10 -12.10 25.40
C TYR A 329 -13.21 -12.80 24.06
N ASP A 330 -12.73 -14.03 23.98
CA ASP A 330 -12.82 -14.88 22.80
C ASP A 330 -14.14 -15.65 22.81
N TYR A 331 -15.04 -15.37 21.85
CA TYR A 331 -16.32 -16.04 21.75
C TYR A 331 -16.20 -17.52 21.39
N ALA A 332 -15.12 -17.95 20.74
CA ALA A 332 -14.94 -19.34 20.36
C ALA A 332 -14.55 -20.22 21.54
N THR A 333 -13.71 -19.71 22.45
CA THR A 333 -13.27 -20.45 23.64
C THR A 333 -14.10 -20.12 24.88
N GLY A 334 -14.77 -18.98 24.87
CA GLY A 334 -15.49 -18.45 26.04
C GLY A 334 -14.56 -17.96 27.15
N GLU A 335 -13.31 -17.66 26.83
CA GLU A 335 -12.31 -17.22 27.78
C GLU A 335 -11.97 -15.73 27.64
N MET A 336 -11.62 -15.10 28.78
CA MET A 336 -11.12 -13.75 28.83
C MET A 336 -9.59 -13.78 28.88
N ASN A 337 -8.98 -13.22 27.84
CA ASN A 337 -7.54 -13.00 27.75
C ASN A 337 -7.22 -11.55 28.12
N TYR A 338 -6.18 -11.32 28.89
CA TYR A 338 -5.82 -9.99 29.35
C TYR A 338 -4.32 -9.76 29.23
N PHE A 339 -3.95 -8.49 29.07
CA PHE A 339 -2.58 -8.06 28.92
C PHE A 339 -2.08 -7.48 30.26
N HIS A 340 -0.90 -7.96 30.66
CA HIS A 340 -0.18 -7.43 31.81
C HIS A 340 1.17 -6.87 31.37
N ASN A 341 1.62 -5.83 32.07
CA ASN A 341 3.01 -5.42 31.98
C ASN A 341 3.90 -6.58 32.42
N ASN A 342 4.80 -6.98 31.56
CA ASN A 342 5.91 -7.84 31.93
C ASN A 342 7.13 -6.95 32.11
N PRO A 343 7.69 -6.79 33.34
CA PRO A 343 8.86 -5.97 33.57
C PRO A 343 10.11 -6.48 32.84
N ASP A 344 10.14 -7.77 32.50
CA ASP A 344 11.24 -8.39 31.77
C ASP A 344 11.15 -8.16 30.24
N ASN A 345 10.01 -7.67 29.74
CA ASN A 345 9.80 -7.35 28.35
C ASN A 345 9.23 -5.94 28.19
N THR A 346 10.11 -4.97 28.09
CA THR A 346 9.77 -3.54 27.97
C THR A 346 9.04 -3.21 26.66
N TRP A 347 9.01 -4.12 25.71
CA TRP A 347 8.32 -3.98 24.42
C TRP A 347 6.87 -4.48 24.47
N ASN A 348 6.46 -5.18 25.52
CA ASN A 348 5.08 -5.58 25.69
C ASN A 348 4.17 -4.36 25.87
N LEU A 349 2.93 -4.51 25.37
CA LEU A 349 1.89 -3.51 25.61
C LEU A 349 1.73 -3.23 27.10
N SER A 350 1.77 -1.94 27.44
CA SER A 350 1.41 -1.52 28.80
C SER A 350 -0.05 -1.85 29.05
N ASN A 351 -0.35 -2.38 30.22
CA ASN A 351 -1.74 -2.53 30.68
C ASN A 351 -2.43 -1.17 30.99
N THR A 352 -1.69 -0.05 30.89
CA THR A 352 -2.24 1.30 31.06
C THR A 352 -2.59 1.88 29.69
N VAL A 353 -3.64 1.38 29.07
CA VAL A 353 -4.16 1.87 27.79
C VAL A 353 -5.06 3.08 28.03
N ALA A 354 -4.72 4.22 27.42
CA ALA A 354 -5.50 5.46 27.55
C ALA A 354 -6.78 5.41 26.72
N THR A 355 -6.69 4.89 25.51
CA THR A 355 -7.81 4.73 24.58
C THR A 355 -7.56 3.59 23.60
N PHE A 356 -8.60 3.05 23.01
CA PHE A 356 -8.51 2.12 21.89
C PHE A 356 -9.71 2.24 20.97
N VAL A 357 -9.48 1.86 19.69
CA VAL A 357 -10.52 1.69 18.69
C VAL A 357 -10.29 0.35 17.97
N ALA A 358 -11.29 -0.49 17.95
CA ALA A 358 -11.28 -1.74 17.20
C ALA A 358 -11.90 -1.52 15.82
N SER A 359 -11.10 -1.69 14.77
CA SER A 359 -11.56 -1.65 13.39
C SER A 359 -12.29 -2.94 13.01
N GLN A 360 -13.27 -2.84 12.12
CA GLN A 360 -13.96 -4.02 11.56
C GLN A 360 -13.03 -4.98 10.81
N GLU A 361 -11.86 -4.53 10.41
CA GLU A 361 -10.87 -5.28 9.63
C GLU A 361 -9.92 -6.09 10.51
N GLY A 362 -10.12 -6.14 11.85
CA GLY A 362 -9.27 -6.89 12.77
C GLY A 362 -7.99 -6.15 13.16
N VAL A 363 -8.01 -4.83 13.04
CA VAL A 363 -6.94 -3.96 13.53
C VAL A 363 -7.41 -3.25 14.79
N ILE A 364 -6.59 -3.27 15.81
CA ILE A 364 -6.80 -2.52 17.04
C ILE A 364 -5.81 -1.36 17.09
N TRP A 365 -6.34 -0.16 17.14
CA TRP A 365 -5.56 1.04 17.40
C TRP A 365 -5.65 1.38 18.86
N MET A 366 -4.54 1.61 19.50
CA MET A 366 -4.52 1.97 20.93
C MET A 366 -3.42 2.95 21.25
N SER A 367 -3.59 3.61 22.36
CA SER A 367 -2.58 4.50 22.93
C SER A 367 -2.26 4.06 24.34
N THR A 368 -1.00 3.95 24.64
CA THR A 368 -0.49 3.90 25.99
C THR A 368 -0.08 5.31 26.41
N ILE A 369 -0.27 5.65 27.67
CA ILE A 369 -0.05 7.01 28.15
C ILE A 369 1.35 7.52 27.80
N ARG A 370 1.43 8.60 26.99
CA ARG A 370 2.65 9.31 26.55
C ARG A 370 3.65 8.49 25.73
N ARG A 371 3.25 7.37 25.16
CA ARG A 371 4.16 6.53 24.35
C ARG A 371 3.83 6.50 22.86
N GLY A 372 2.87 7.29 22.38
CA GLY A 372 2.47 7.34 20.98
C GLY A 372 1.28 6.45 20.66
N LEU A 373 1.21 5.99 19.43
CA LEU A 373 0.13 5.20 18.85
C LEU A 373 0.62 3.77 18.59
N GLU A 374 -0.15 2.79 19.01
CA GLU A 374 0.07 1.37 18.74
C GLU A 374 -0.97 0.86 17.74
N LYS A 375 -0.54 0.10 16.76
CA LYS A 375 -1.39 -0.67 15.85
C LYS A 375 -1.17 -2.15 16.12
N LEU A 376 -2.21 -2.86 16.50
CA LEU A 376 -2.23 -4.32 16.56
C LEU A 376 -3.04 -4.87 15.39
N SER A 377 -2.37 -5.52 14.46
CA SER A 377 -3.02 -6.29 13.40
C SER A 377 -3.23 -7.72 13.89
N LEU A 378 -4.49 -8.08 14.16
CA LEU A 378 -4.84 -9.40 14.67
C LEU A 378 -4.62 -10.42 13.55
N LEU A 379 -3.68 -11.31 13.79
CA LEU A 379 -3.40 -12.38 12.85
C LEU A 379 -4.45 -13.48 13.03
N ARG A 380 -5.07 -13.87 11.93
CA ARG A 380 -5.68 -15.18 11.76
C ARG A 380 -4.81 -15.94 10.77
N PRO A 381 -3.67 -16.50 11.23
CA PRO A 381 -2.72 -17.08 10.32
C PRO A 381 -3.39 -18.24 9.58
N CYS A 382 -3.41 -18.13 8.25
CA CYS A 382 -3.67 -19.29 7.39
C CYS A 382 -2.48 -20.25 7.42
N ILE A 383 -1.34 -19.78 7.91
CA ILE A 383 -0.08 -20.52 8.09
C ILE A 383 0.27 -20.49 9.56
N MET A 384 0.46 -21.67 10.15
CA MET A 384 0.79 -21.85 11.56
C MET A 384 2.14 -22.55 11.70
N HIS A 385 3.04 -21.99 12.50
CA HIS A 385 4.29 -22.67 12.86
C HIS A 385 4.10 -23.53 14.11
N ARG A 386 4.74 -24.71 14.12
CA ARG A 386 4.76 -25.59 15.27
C ARG A 386 6.13 -26.27 15.46
N ASN A 387 6.56 -26.36 16.69
CA ASN A 387 7.76 -27.10 17.05
C ASN A 387 7.48 -28.60 17.14
N LEU A 388 8.43 -29.44 16.70
CA LEU A 388 8.32 -30.90 16.84
C LEU A 388 8.41 -31.33 18.30
N LEU A 389 9.41 -30.84 19.02
CA LEU A 389 9.71 -31.18 20.42
C LEU A 389 9.89 -29.89 21.21
N PRO A 390 8.79 -29.25 21.66
CA PRO A 390 8.86 -28.02 22.45
C PRO A 390 9.69 -28.21 23.72
N GLY A 391 10.59 -27.28 24.01
CA GLY A 391 11.46 -27.31 25.20
C GLY A 391 12.67 -28.22 25.10
N SER A 392 12.90 -28.86 23.96
CA SER A 392 14.10 -29.65 23.73
C SER A 392 15.31 -28.76 23.40
N ASN A 393 16.38 -28.91 24.16
CA ASN A 393 17.67 -28.21 23.94
C ASN A 393 18.65 -29.05 23.07
N VAL A 394 18.22 -30.21 22.56
CA VAL A 394 19.08 -31.06 21.72
C VAL A 394 19.15 -30.51 20.30
N TYR A 395 20.34 -30.18 19.82
CA TYR A 395 20.54 -29.65 18.47
C TYR A 395 19.92 -30.53 17.39
N GLY A 396 19.08 -29.93 16.52
CA GLY A 396 18.40 -30.64 15.43
C GLY A 396 17.20 -31.48 15.85
N SER A 397 16.80 -31.48 17.14
CA SER A 397 15.61 -32.20 17.60
C SER A 397 14.31 -31.61 17.03
N ASN A 398 14.27 -30.31 16.81
CA ASN A 398 13.15 -29.61 16.18
C ASN A 398 13.27 -29.50 14.65
N GLU A 399 14.44 -29.85 14.05
CA GLU A 399 14.63 -29.76 12.60
C GLU A 399 13.82 -30.86 11.90
N THR A 400 12.75 -30.46 11.22
CA THR A 400 11.91 -31.37 10.43
C THR A 400 12.57 -31.67 9.10
N ARG A 401 12.88 -32.93 8.84
CA ARG A 401 13.58 -33.37 7.61
C ARG A 401 12.74 -34.27 6.71
N ALA A 402 11.65 -34.83 7.21
CA ALA A 402 10.75 -35.67 6.44
C ALA A 402 9.32 -35.57 6.99
N ILE A 403 8.34 -35.43 6.11
CA ILE A 403 6.93 -35.40 6.44
C ILE A 403 6.22 -36.34 5.46
N ILE A 404 5.44 -37.30 5.98
CA ILE A 404 4.59 -38.17 5.16
C ILE A 404 3.25 -38.42 5.83
N TYR A 405 2.23 -38.69 5.03
CA TYR A 405 0.98 -39.26 5.52
C TYR A 405 1.00 -40.79 5.41
N ASP A 406 0.88 -41.46 6.54
CA ASP A 406 0.77 -42.93 6.59
C ASP A 406 -0.69 -43.34 6.31
N HIS A 407 -0.96 -43.74 5.09
CA HIS A 407 -2.30 -44.18 4.66
C HIS A 407 -2.79 -45.46 5.41
N THR A 408 -1.89 -46.26 5.94
CA THR A 408 -2.23 -47.49 6.69
C THR A 408 -2.77 -47.15 8.08
N ARG A 409 -2.08 -46.22 8.78
CA ARG A 409 -2.38 -45.84 10.16
C ARG A 409 -3.26 -44.58 10.22
N LYS A 410 -3.47 -43.91 9.08
CA LYS A 410 -4.17 -42.61 8.96
C LYS A 410 -3.55 -41.55 9.88
N LYS A 411 -2.24 -41.46 9.93
CA LYS A 411 -1.46 -40.54 10.75
C LYS A 411 -0.44 -39.80 9.91
N ILE A 412 -0.06 -38.61 10.34
CA ILE A 412 1.08 -37.89 9.81
C ILE A 412 2.30 -38.31 10.58
N LEU A 413 3.39 -38.64 9.88
CA LEU A 413 4.66 -38.94 10.49
C LEU A 413 5.68 -37.87 10.15
N PHE A 414 6.40 -37.41 11.16
CA PHE A 414 7.46 -36.41 11.10
C PHE A 414 8.79 -37.05 11.48
N GLY A 415 9.77 -36.97 10.60
CA GLY A 415 11.12 -37.40 10.85
C GLY A 415 12.07 -36.24 11.08
N ASN A 416 12.89 -36.29 12.12
CA ASN A 416 13.82 -35.22 12.46
C ASN A 416 15.30 -35.62 12.29
N LYS A 417 16.16 -34.61 12.44
CA LYS A 417 17.62 -34.77 12.31
C LYS A 417 18.24 -35.62 13.42
N THR A 418 17.55 -35.91 14.51
CA THR A 418 18.04 -36.76 15.61
C THR A 418 17.58 -38.23 15.50
N GLY A 419 16.89 -38.58 14.39
CA GLY A 419 16.41 -39.93 14.14
C GLY A 419 15.07 -40.27 14.80
N ASN A 420 14.42 -39.33 15.46
CA ASN A 420 13.10 -39.53 16.04
C ASN A 420 12.02 -39.41 14.96
N ILE A 421 11.03 -40.30 15.03
CA ILE A 421 9.82 -40.27 14.25
C ILE A 421 8.67 -39.93 15.21
N LEU A 422 7.97 -38.85 14.95
CA LEU A 422 6.80 -38.40 15.71
C LEU A 422 5.55 -38.64 14.88
N SER A 423 4.42 -38.88 15.54
CA SER A 423 3.13 -39.04 14.85
C SER A 423 2.07 -38.09 15.37
N ALA A 424 1.18 -37.66 14.47
CA ALA A 424 -0.01 -36.88 14.78
C ALA A 424 -1.23 -37.45 14.03
N ASP A 425 -2.42 -37.27 14.60
CA ASP A 425 -3.67 -37.67 13.94
C ASP A 425 -4.08 -36.67 12.84
N ASN A 426 -3.78 -35.41 13.04
CA ASN A 426 -3.89 -34.33 12.08
C ASN A 426 -2.77 -33.30 12.29
N ALA A 427 -2.62 -32.33 11.39
CA ALA A 427 -1.53 -31.38 11.42
C ALA A 427 -1.50 -30.50 12.70
N THR A 428 -2.64 -30.29 13.32
CA THR A 428 -2.79 -29.46 14.53
C THR A 428 -2.82 -30.27 15.83
N SER A 429 -2.88 -31.58 15.79
CA SER A 429 -2.87 -32.45 16.98
C SER A 429 -1.51 -32.42 17.69
N ALA A 430 -1.50 -32.79 18.96
CA ALA A 430 -0.27 -33.01 19.71
C ALA A 430 0.58 -34.12 19.08
N LEU A 431 1.87 -33.86 18.98
CA LEU A 431 2.84 -34.82 18.47
C LEU A 431 3.18 -35.86 19.55
N SER A 432 3.16 -37.10 19.17
CA SER A 432 3.54 -38.23 20.03
C SER A 432 4.76 -38.97 19.50
N PRO A 433 5.71 -39.36 20.34
CA PRO A 433 6.80 -40.22 19.92
C PRO A 433 6.26 -41.52 19.30
N PHE A 434 6.75 -41.88 18.13
CA PHE A 434 6.28 -43.09 17.43
C PHE A 434 7.36 -44.15 17.29
N ALA A 435 8.52 -43.77 16.76
CA ALA A 435 9.66 -44.67 16.56
C ALA A 435 10.97 -43.89 16.55
N LYS A 436 12.09 -44.61 16.60
CA LYS A 436 13.41 -44.02 16.48
C LYS A 436 14.29 -44.89 15.58
N VAL A 437 15.13 -44.27 14.75
CA VAL A 437 16.18 -44.91 13.97
C VAL A 437 17.54 -44.36 14.39
N ASP A 438 18.59 -45.16 14.19
CA ASP A 438 19.92 -44.66 14.30
C ASP A 438 20.31 -43.93 13.01
N GLY A 439 20.75 -42.68 13.12
CA GLY A 439 21.07 -41.84 11.98
C GLY A 439 20.07 -40.66 11.78
N LYS A 440 20.52 -39.65 11.04
CA LYS A 440 19.73 -38.47 10.76
C LYS A 440 18.72 -38.78 9.66
N ILE A 441 17.40 -38.60 9.91
CA ILE A 441 16.38 -38.82 8.90
C ILE A 441 16.44 -37.68 7.89
N TYR A 442 16.41 -38.00 6.60
CA TYR A 442 16.36 -37.03 5.50
C TYR A 442 15.13 -37.17 4.62
N TYR A 443 14.57 -38.40 4.52
CA TYR A 443 13.39 -38.64 3.71
C TYR A 443 12.65 -39.87 4.23
N MET A 444 11.34 -39.86 4.05
CA MET A 444 10.47 -41.02 4.28
C MET A 444 9.54 -41.19 3.08
N MET A 445 9.26 -42.43 2.67
CA MET A 445 8.26 -42.72 1.65
C MET A 445 7.48 -43.99 2.03
N GLN A 446 6.17 -43.96 1.76
CA GLN A 446 5.32 -45.13 1.89
C GLN A 446 5.11 -45.77 0.52
N LEU A 447 5.33 -47.09 0.45
CA LEU A 447 5.04 -47.85 -0.75
C LEU A 447 3.58 -48.36 -0.75
N GLU A 448 3.09 -48.80 -1.92
CA GLU A 448 1.72 -49.33 -2.10
C GLU A 448 1.42 -50.54 -1.17
N ASN A 449 2.43 -51.35 -0.84
CA ASN A 449 2.28 -52.41 0.12
C ASN A 449 2.15 -52.00 1.59
N GLY A 450 2.21 -50.67 1.85
CA GLY A 450 2.09 -50.04 3.16
C GLY A 450 3.36 -49.99 3.97
N ASN A 451 4.49 -50.49 3.47
CA ASN A 451 5.79 -50.35 4.13
C ASN A 451 6.35 -48.95 3.95
N ILE A 452 6.97 -48.40 5.01
CA ILE A 452 7.60 -47.08 4.97
C ILE A 452 9.10 -47.24 4.94
N TYR A 453 9.76 -46.66 3.95
CA TYR A 453 11.20 -46.57 3.80
C TYR A 453 11.69 -45.27 4.39
N ILE A 454 12.72 -45.35 5.25
CA ILE A 454 13.27 -44.20 5.98
C ILE A 454 14.72 -44.05 5.56
N CYS A 455 15.04 -43.00 4.85
CA CYS A 455 16.38 -42.70 4.37
C CYS A 455 17.15 -41.90 5.42
N THR A 456 18.34 -42.33 5.76
CA THR A 456 19.15 -41.70 6.81
C THR A 456 20.53 -41.32 6.31
N LYS A 457 21.06 -40.25 6.86
CA LYS A 457 22.47 -39.87 6.70
C LYS A 457 23.33 -40.62 7.70
N GLY A 458 24.27 -41.42 7.18
CA GLY A 458 25.28 -42.16 7.95
C GLY A 458 24.88 -43.59 8.28
N LYS A 459 23.61 -43.99 8.07
CA LYS A 459 23.12 -45.32 8.45
C LYS A 459 22.24 -46.02 7.38
N GLY A 460 22.27 -45.53 6.15
CA GLY A 460 21.55 -46.15 5.03
C GLY A 460 20.02 -46.03 5.13
N ILE A 461 19.33 -47.14 4.94
CA ILE A 461 17.85 -47.16 4.86
C ILE A 461 17.28 -48.07 5.94
N TYR A 462 16.22 -47.63 6.58
CA TYR A 462 15.36 -48.43 7.44
C TYR A 462 14.02 -48.66 6.77
N VAL A 463 13.42 -49.82 7.07
CA VAL A 463 12.07 -50.16 6.61
C VAL A 463 11.18 -50.35 7.84
N LEU A 464 10.09 -49.59 7.90
CA LEU A 464 9.00 -49.83 8.84
C LEU A 464 7.93 -50.67 8.14
N PRO A 465 7.79 -51.97 8.46
CA PRO A 465 6.78 -52.80 7.83
C PRO A 465 5.36 -52.35 8.17
N LYS A 466 4.42 -52.62 7.28
CA LYS A 466 2.99 -52.36 7.50
C LYS A 466 2.54 -52.92 8.85
N GLY A 467 1.95 -52.09 9.70
CA GLY A 467 1.45 -52.46 11.03
C GLY A 467 2.53 -52.58 12.13
N ALA A 468 3.83 -52.56 11.80
CA ALA A 468 4.90 -52.63 12.81
C ALA A 468 5.11 -51.27 13.49
N SER A 469 5.53 -51.29 14.76
CA SER A 469 5.87 -50.10 15.54
C SER A 469 7.35 -49.73 15.51
N GLN A 470 8.23 -50.63 15.05
CA GLN A 470 9.66 -50.42 15.02
C GLN A 470 10.25 -50.62 13.62
N PRO A 471 11.06 -49.68 13.13
CA PRO A 471 11.78 -49.82 11.88
C PRO A 471 12.91 -50.86 11.98
N LYS A 472 13.16 -51.54 10.88
CA LYS A 472 14.28 -52.52 10.75
C LYS A 472 15.29 -51.97 9.75
N HIS A 473 16.56 -52.09 10.02
CA HIS A 473 17.63 -51.72 9.08
C HIS A 473 17.54 -52.60 7.83
N LEU A 474 17.63 -52.00 6.66
CA LEU A 474 17.73 -52.72 5.39
C LEU A 474 19.20 -53.03 5.12
N ASP A 475 19.62 -54.27 5.36
CA ASP A 475 21.01 -54.67 5.24
C ASP A 475 21.42 -54.87 3.78
N ILE A 476 21.72 -53.75 3.12
CA ILE A 476 22.22 -53.67 1.75
C ILE A 476 23.47 -52.79 1.68
N LYS A 477 24.49 -53.27 0.94
CA LYS A 477 25.75 -52.54 0.80
C LYS A 477 25.61 -51.47 -0.27
N LEU A 478 25.48 -50.19 0.13
CA LEU A 478 25.41 -49.01 -0.75
C LEU A 478 26.80 -48.45 -1.05
N SER A 479 26.91 -47.63 -2.09
CA SER A 479 28.12 -46.85 -2.41
C SER A 479 28.45 -45.82 -1.31
N SER A 480 27.41 -45.30 -0.63
CA SER A 480 27.49 -44.46 0.58
C SER A 480 26.27 -44.70 1.47
N GLN A 481 26.50 -44.59 2.79
CA GLN A 481 25.41 -44.67 3.80
C GLN A 481 24.70 -43.33 4.03
N ASN A 482 25.09 -42.28 3.32
CA ASN A 482 24.46 -40.96 3.36
C ASN A 482 23.29 -40.92 2.37
N VAL A 483 22.15 -41.51 2.73
CA VAL A 483 20.96 -41.60 1.85
C VAL A 483 20.07 -40.42 2.07
N TYR A 484 19.80 -39.66 0.98
CA TYR A 484 18.97 -38.49 1.00
C TYR A 484 17.55 -38.77 0.57
N GLN A 485 17.36 -39.56 -0.48
CA GLN A 485 16.02 -39.91 -0.99
C GLN A 485 16.05 -41.28 -1.68
N ALA A 486 14.91 -41.90 -1.81
CA ALA A 486 14.73 -43.10 -2.59
C ALA A 486 13.39 -43.06 -3.35
N VAL A 487 13.33 -43.81 -4.47
CA VAL A 487 12.11 -43.96 -5.26
C VAL A 487 12.03 -45.39 -5.79
N LYS A 488 10.81 -45.91 -5.92
CA LYS A 488 10.59 -47.22 -6.53
C LYS A 488 10.07 -47.03 -7.95
N ASP A 489 10.69 -47.68 -8.93
CA ASP A 489 10.24 -47.68 -10.31
C ASP A 489 9.05 -48.65 -10.53
N LYS A 490 8.44 -48.59 -11.72
CA LYS A 490 7.30 -49.44 -12.08
C LYS A 490 7.65 -50.93 -12.13
N ALA A 491 8.93 -51.27 -12.32
CA ALA A 491 9.44 -52.64 -12.30
C ALA A 491 9.69 -53.17 -10.89
N GLY A 492 9.55 -52.33 -9.88
CA GLY A 492 9.74 -52.65 -8.48
C GLY A 492 11.15 -52.45 -7.97
N ASN A 493 12.11 -51.94 -8.77
CA ASN A 493 13.44 -51.60 -8.32
C ASN A 493 13.44 -50.37 -7.43
N LEU A 494 14.26 -50.42 -6.36
CA LEU A 494 14.48 -49.31 -5.46
C LEU A 494 15.71 -48.52 -5.92
N TRP A 495 15.49 -47.25 -6.31
CA TRP A 495 16.54 -46.32 -6.67
C TRP A 495 16.87 -45.44 -5.47
N ILE A 496 18.14 -45.26 -5.17
CA ILE A 496 18.60 -44.69 -3.90
C ILE A 496 19.60 -43.58 -4.20
N ALA A 497 19.25 -42.38 -3.85
CA ALA A 497 20.09 -41.19 -3.95
C ALA A 497 21.01 -41.09 -2.75
N THR A 498 22.31 -41.02 -2.97
CA THR A 498 23.31 -40.80 -1.91
C THR A 498 24.08 -39.52 -2.17
N TYR A 499 24.36 -38.74 -1.10
CA TYR A 499 24.96 -37.42 -1.22
C TYR A 499 26.39 -37.41 -1.75
N ASP A 500 27.14 -38.47 -1.52
CA ASP A 500 28.56 -38.53 -1.84
C ASP A 500 28.94 -39.81 -2.59
N GLY A 501 27.97 -40.64 -2.91
CA GLY A 501 28.19 -41.95 -3.56
C GLY A 501 27.35 -42.15 -4.83
N GLY A 502 26.67 -41.10 -5.34
CA GLY A 502 25.83 -41.19 -6.55
C GLY A 502 24.54 -41.97 -6.33
N VAL A 503 23.97 -42.53 -7.38
CA VAL A 503 22.72 -43.28 -7.33
C VAL A 503 22.98 -44.77 -7.32
N ASN A 504 22.33 -45.50 -6.40
CA ASN A 504 22.32 -46.95 -6.34
C ASN A 504 20.96 -47.48 -6.81
N MET A 505 20.93 -48.66 -7.46
CA MET A 505 19.68 -49.35 -7.75
C MET A 505 19.68 -50.74 -7.10
N TYR A 506 18.62 -51.03 -6.34
CA TYR A 506 18.41 -52.31 -5.69
C TYR A 506 17.20 -53.03 -6.30
N ASN A 507 17.41 -54.23 -6.87
CA ASN A 507 16.34 -54.99 -7.53
C ASN A 507 15.72 -56.06 -6.64
N GLY A 508 15.88 -55.98 -5.33
CA GLY A 508 15.43 -56.99 -4.38
C GLY A 508 16.46 -58.12 -4.11
N LYS A 509 17.48 -58.26 -4.96
CA LYS A 509 18.54 -59.29 -4.85
C LYS A 509 19.95 -58.71 -4.88
N LYS A 510 20.18 -57.74 -5.75
CA LYS A 510 21.51 -57.16 -6.01
C LYS A 510 21.45 -55.67 -6.00
N VAL A 511 22.49 -55.01 -5.51
CA VAL A 511 22.71 -53.57 -5.60
C VAL A 511 23.62 -53.28 -6.77
N PHE A 512 23.17 -52.33 -7.64
CA PHE A 512 23.99 -51.76 -8.69
C PHE A 512 24.51 -50.41 -8.21
N TRP A 513 25.83 -50.32 -8.07
CA TRP A 513 26.50 -49.05 -7.71
C TRP A 513 26.78 -48.18 -8.93
N PRO A 514 27.05 -46.88 -8.81
CA PRO A 514 27.40 -46.03 -9.95
C PRO A 514 28.44 -46.64 -10.89
N ARG A 515 29.47 -47.26 -10.34
CA ARG A 515 30.51 -47.92 -11.13
C ARG A 515 30.02 -49.13 -11.96
N ASN A 516 28.88 -49.69 -11.63
CA ASN A 516 28.24 -50.81 -12.33
C ASN A 516 27.10 -50.37 -13.25
N ILE A 517 26.81 -49.07 -13.29
CA ILE A 517 25.78 -48.47 -14.14
C ILE A 517 26.44 -47.97 -15.42
N LYS A 518 25.96 -48.46 -16.57
CA LYS A 518 26.51 -48.11 -17.87
C LYS A 518 26.21 -46.64 -18.17
N GLY A 519 27.22 -45.86 -18.59
CA GLY A 519 27.09 -44.46 -18.92
C GLY A 519 27.05 -43.50 -17.69
N TYR A 520 27.18 -44.02 -16.45
CA TYR A 520 27.25 -43.16 -15.27
C TYR A 520 28.52 -42.29 -15.31
N PRO A 521 28.47 -40.98 -15.14
CA PRO A 521 29.65 -40.12 -15.16
C PRO A 521 30.64 -40.46 -14.05
N LYS A 522 31.94 -40.56 -14.37
CA LYS A 522 32.96 -41.01 -13.42
C LYS A 522 33.30 -40.01 -12.31
N PHE A 523 33.26 -38.74 -12.61
CA PHE A 523 33.77 -37.66 -11.73
C PHE A 523 32.73 -36.61 -11.38
N SER A 524 31.50 -36.73 -11.90
CA SER A 524 30.40 -35.80 -11.63
C SER A 524 29.15 -36.55 -11.18
N HIS A 525 28.10 -35.85 -10.79
CA HIS A 525 26.81 -36.42 -10.38
C HIS A 525 26.90 -37.35 -9.16
N THR A 526 27.86 -37.12 -8.29
CA THR A 526 28.06 -37.91 -7.06
C THR A 526 27.26 -37.40 -5.88
N LYS A 527 27.01 -36.10 -5.84
CA LYS A 527 26.18 -35.44 -4.80
C LYS A 527 24.72 -35.42 -5.25
N VAL A 528 23.95 -36.46 -4.86
CA VAL A 528 22.54 -36.58 -5.26
C VAL A 528 21.65 -36.28 -4.08
N ARG A 529 20.84 -35.19 -4.23
CA ARG A 529 19.91 -34.77 -3.18
C ARG A 529 18.51 -35.34 -3.38
N THR A 530 18.08 -35.48 -4.63
CA THR A 530 16.70 -35.82 -4.94
C THR A 530 16.61 -36.85 -6.07
N ILE A 531 15.56 -37.64 -6.05
CA ILE A 531 15.30 -38.66 -7.09
C ILE A 531 13.80 -38.83 -7.29
N ALA A 532 13.33 -38.83 -8.54
CA ALA A 532 11.92 -38.95 -8.87
C ALA A 532 11.68 -39.73 -10.16
N LEU A 533 10.45 -40.20 -10.38
CA LEU A 533 10.03 -40.79 -11.66
C LEU A 533 9.77 -39.66 -12.68
N GLY A 534 10.58 -39.59 -13.71
CA GLY A 534 10.44 -38.67 -14.80
C GLY A 534 9.15 -38.81 -15.61
N PRO A 535 8.77 -37.79 -16.38
CA PRO A 535 7.59 -37.86 -17.25
C PRO A 535 7.69 -38.94 -18.34
N ASP A 536 8.90 -39.30 -18.73
CA ASP A 536 9.23 -40.35 -19.71
C ASP A 536 9.27 -41.76 -19.11
N GLY A 537 9.02 -41.90 -17.79
CA GLY A 537 9.09 -43.16 -17.07
C GLY A 537 10.51 -43.58 -16.70
N MET A 538 11.53 -42.82 -17.04
CA MET A 538 12.89 -43.00 -16.52
C MET A 538 12.96 -42.44 -15.09
N VAL A 539 13.98 -42.84 -14.37
CA VAL A 539 14.30 -42.29 -13.06
C VAL A 539 15.23 -41.09 -13.25
N TRP A 540 14.80 -39.92 -12.77
CA TRP A 540 15.58 -38.70 -12.78
C TRP A 540 16.20 -38.48 -11.41
N ALA A 541 17.49 -38.20 -11.37
CA ALA A 541 18.21 -37.85 -10.14
C ALA A 541 18.75 -36.41 -10.26
N GLY A 542 18.35 -35.55 -9.32
CA GLY A 542 18.84 -34.17 -9.20
C GLY A 542 20.15 -34.15 -8.40
N THR A 543 21.18 -33.58 -9.00
CA THR A 543 22.54 -33.53 -8.47
C THR A 543 23.05 -32.09 -8.41
N SER A 544 24.25 -31.88 -7.87
CA SER A 544 24.94 -30.57 -7.97
C SER A 544 25.48 -30.28 -9.37
N ASP A 545 25.38 -31.22 -10.31
CA ASP A 545 25.92 -31.12 -11.68
C ASP A 545 24.83 -31.25 -12.74
N GLY A 546 23.55 -31.07 -12.38
CA GLY A 546 22.40 -31.23 -13.24
C GLY A 546 21.57 -32.47 -12.95
N ILE A 547 20.76 -32.87 -13.91
CA ILE A 547 19.84 -34.00 -13.81
C ILE A 547 20.42 -35.20 -14.53
N LEU A 548 20.40 -36.35 -13.88
CA LEU A 548 20.80 -37.62 -14.46
C LEU A 548 19.57 -38.49 -14.75
N ALA A 549 19.37 -38.92 -15.98
CA ALA A 549 18.28 -39.79 -16.39
C ALA A 549 18.75 -41.26 -16.39
N MET A 550 17.98 -42.17 -15.82
CA MET A 550 18.36 -43.54 -15.60
C MET A 550 17.23 -44.53 -15.92
N LYS A 551 17.60 -45.73 -16.39
CA LYS A 551 16.66 -46.82 -16.63
C LYS A 551 17.29 -48.16 -16.38
N SER A 552 16.48 -49.18 -16.13
CA SER A 552 16.89 -50.59 -16.04
C SER A 552 16.16 -51.45 -17.07
N ASP A 553 16.85 -52.36 -17.72
CA ASP A 553 16.28 -53.40 -18.62
C ASP A 553 16.09 -54.74 -17.89
N GLY A 554 16.27 -54.76 -16.57
CA GLY A 554 16.24 -55.95 -15.70
C GLY A 554 17.56 -56.67 -15.57
N LYS A 555 18.48 -56.55 -16.52
CA LYS A 555 19.85 -57.12 -16.51
C LYS A 555 20.91 -56.04 -16.29
N ASN A 556 20.79 -54.94 -16.98
CA ASN A 556 21.69 -53.79 -16.96
C ASN A 556 20.97 -52.52 -16.45
N VAL A 557 21.77 -51.63 -15.92
CA VAL A 557 21.32 -50.28 -15.53
C VAL A 557 22.08 -49.27 -16.38
N TYR A 558 21.39 -48.28 -16.90
CA TYR A 558 21.91 -47.23 -17.77
C TYR A 558 21.65 -45.88 -17.13
N ALA A 559 22.60 -44.99 -17.29
CA ALA A 559 22.50 -43.59 -16.89
C ALA A 559 23.10 -42.67 -17.94
N ALA A 560 22.53 -41.50 -18.12
CA ALA A 560 23.08 -40.42 -18.92
C ALA A 560 22.63 -39.06 -18.32
N PRO A 561 23.44 -37.99 -18.45
CA PRO A 561 22.96 -36.68 -18.19
C PRO A 561 21.68 -36.43 -19.00
N LEU A 562 20.70 -35.71 -18.41
CA LEU A 562 19.45 -35.39 -19.08
C LEU A 562 19.73 -34.45 -20.27
N GLU A 563 19.34 -34.87 -21.47
CA GLU A 563 19.45 -34.04 -22.66
C GLU A 563 18.40 -32.91 -22.62
N MET A 564 18.87 -31.68 -22.44
CA MET A 564 18.07 -30.47 -22.47
C MET A 564 18.20 -29.75 -23.81
N SER A 565 17.28 -28.88 -24.13
CA SER A 565 17.32 -28.04 -25.35
C SER A 565 18.65 -27.30 -25.45
N ASP A 566 19.09 -27.05 -26.68
CA ASP A 566 20.30 -26.25 -26.94
C ASP A 566 20.03 -24.76 -26.68
N ASP A 567 18.77 -24.33 -26.62
CA ASP A 567 18.36 -23.00 -26.23
C ASP A 567 18.47 -22.86 -24.69
N THR A 568 19.30 -21.94 -24.25
CA THR A 568 19.54 -21.72 -22.83
C THR A 568 18.31 -21.20 -22.08
N GLU A 569 17.41 -20.50 -22.75
CA GLU A 569 16.16 -20.04 -22.15
C GLU A 569 15.17 -21.18 -21.88
N LEU A 570 15.37 -22.33 -22.54
CA LEU A 570 14.57 -23.55 -22.36
C LEU A 570 15.25 -24.61 -21.49
N GLN A 571 16.27 -24.25 -20.74
CA GLN A 571 16.95 -25.11 -19.77
C GLN A 571 16.51 -24.81 -18.33
N THR A 572 16.96 -25.61 -17.38
CA THR A 572 16.81 -25.30 -15.95
C THR A 572 17.68 -24.09 -15.59
N GLY A 573 17.20 -23.22 -14.69
CA GLY A 573 17.91 -21.99 -14.34
C GLY A 573 19.29 -22.20 -13.69
N ASN A 574 19.53 -23.39 -13.11
CA ASN A 574 20.81 -23.77 -12.51
C ASN A 574 20.98 -25.30 -12.50
N ASN A 575 22.21 -25.77 -12.45
CA ASN A 575 22.54 -27.19 -12.37
C ASN A 575 22.58 -27.76 -10.93
N ASP A 576 22.55 -26.93 -9.89
CA ASP A 576 22.49 -27.38 -8.50
C ASP A 576 21.04 -27.67 -8.08
N ILE A 577 20.60 -28.93 -8.30
CA ILE A 577 19.21 -29.34 -8.12
C ILE A 577 18.95 -29.70 -6.67
N ILE A 578 18.00 -29.03 -6.03
CA ILE A 578 17.57 -29.27 -4.64
C ILE A 578 16.45 -30.31 -4.57
N GLN A 579 15.41 -30.16 -5.40
CA GLN A 579 14.26 -31.07 -5.39
C GLN A 579 13.70 -31.30 -6.79
N LEU A 580 13.38 -32.54 -7.08
CA LEU A 580 12.56 -32.97 -8.22
C LEU A 580 11.21 -33.44 -7.68
N LEU A 581 10.12 -32.88 -8.17
CA LEU A 581 8.77 -33.26 -7.77
C LEU A 581 7.85 -33.36 -8.98
N ARG A 582 7.19 -34.50 -9.13
CA ARG A 582 6.22 -34.71 -10.20
C ARG A 582 4.84 -34.26 -9.77
N GLY A 583 4.23 -33.36 -10.52
CA GLY A 583 2.85 -32.92 -10.35
C GLY A 583 1.85 -34.03 -10.76
N ALA A 584 0.59 -33.84 -10.36
CA ALA A 584 -0.49 -34.78 -10.69
C ALA A 584 -0.80 -34.82 -12.19
N ASP A 585 -0.54 -33.75 -12.92
CA ASP A 585 -0.64 -33.63 -14.39
C ASP A 585 0.55 -34.27 -15.13
N GLY A 586 1.54 -34.77 -14.42
CA GLY A 586 2.76 -35.34 -14.98
C GLY A 586 3.90 -34.37 -15.22
N THR A 587 3.71 -33.06 -15.02
CA THR A 587 4.77 -32.05 -15.10
C THR A 587 5.85 -32.30 -14.05
N MET A 588 7.11 -32.22 -14.42
CA MET A 588 8.21 -32.29 -13.49
C MET A 588 8.60 -30.88 -13.05
N TRP A 589 8.53 -30.62 -11.75
CA TRP A 589 8.99 -29.39 -11.13
C TRP A 589 10.41 -29.58 -10.60
N VAL A 590 11.25 -28.59 -10.82
CA VAL A 590 12.67 -28.60 -10.49
C VAL A 590 12.99 -27.38 -9.65
N ALA A 591 13.30 -27.61 -8.38
CA ALA A 591 13.80 -26.58 -7.47
C ALA A 591 15.32 -26.53 -7.56
N THR A 592 15.88 -25.36 -7.72
CA THR A 592 17.32 -25.14 -7.85
C THR A 592 17.88 -24.25 -6.75
N ASN A 593 19.17 -24.32 -6.54
CA ASN A 593 19.90 -23.45 -5.63
C ASN A 593 20.47 -22.25 -6.40
N GLY A 594 19.69 -21.17 -6.47
CA GLY A 594 20.10 -19.93 -7.12
C GLY A 594 19.65 -19.76 -8.58
N GLY A 595 18.88 -20.71 -9.15
CA GLY A 595 18.31 -20.60 -10.49
C GLY A 595 16.78 -20.63 -10.51
N GLY A 596 16.13 -20.38 -9.38
CA GLY A 596 14.68 -20.31 -9.27
C GLY A 596 13.96 -21.66 -9.38
N LEU A 597 12.74 -21.63 -9.88
CA LEU A 597 11.83 -22.76 -10.02
C LEU A 597 11.59 -23.06 -11.51
N SER A 598 11.92 -24.28 -11.95
CA SER A 598 11.70 -24.69 -13.35
C SER A 598 10.64 -25.78 -13.46
N LYS A 599 9.96 -25.87 -14.59
CA LYS A 599 9.05 -26.99 -14.91
C LYS A 599 9.24 -27.46 -16.34
N THR A 600 8.98 -28.75 -16.57
CA THR A 600 9.00 -29.32 -17.94
C THR A 600 7.84 -28.79 -18.77
N THR A 601 8.11 -28.38 -20.02
CA THR A 601 7.11 -27.96 -21.01
C THR A 601 6.95 -28.97 -22.15
N GLY A 602 7.83 -29.96 -22.24
CA GLY A 602 7.83 -31.00 -23.26
C GLY A 602 9.21 -31.26 -23.83
N LYS A 603 9.26 -31.73 -25.07
CA LYS A 603 10.51 -31.98 -25.80
C LYS A 603 10.53 -31.16 -27.09
N ASP A 604 11.73 -30.72 -27.45
CA ASP A 604 11.96 -30.03 -28.73
C ASP A 604 11.95 -31.00 -29.92
N LYS A 605 12.18 -30.46 -31.14
CA LYS A 605 12.24 -31.24 -32.41
C LYS A 605 13.31 -32.31 -32.40
N ASN A 606 14.35 -32.17 -31.59
CA ASN A 606 15.45 -33.10 -31.47
C ASN A 606 15.22 -34.15 -30.36
N GLY A 607 14.05 -34.08 -29.68
CA GLY A 607 13.72 -34.99 -28.57
C GLY A 607 14.31 -34.58 -27.23
N LYS A 608 14.94 -33.43 -27.12
CA LYS A 608 15.56 -32.88 -25.91
C LYS A 608 14.50 -32.19 -25.04
N TRP A 609 14.66 -32.25 -23.71
CA TRP A 609 13.72 -31.67 -22.75
C TRP A 609 13.80 -30.13 -22.72
N CYS A 610 12.63 -29.50 -22.72
CA CYS A 610 12.45 -28.07 -22.57
C CYS A 610 11.89 -27.77 -21.17
N PHE A 611 12.34 -26.67 -20.58
CA PHE A 611 11.88 -26.17 -19.30
C PHE A 611 11.42 -24.73 -19.44
N GLU A 612 10.42 -24.36 -18.66
CA GLU A 612 10.03 -22.97 -18.37
C GLU A 612 10.55 -22.68 -16.98
N THR A 613 11.44 -21.70 -16.85
CA THR A 613 12.08 -21.31 -15.59
C THR A 613 11.54 -19.97 -15.14
N PHE A 614 11.30 -19.85 -13.83
CA PHE A 614 10.84 -18.65 -13.15
C PHE A 614 11.92 -18.20 -12.17
N ASP A 615 12.22 -16.91 -12.17
CA ASP A 615 13.23 -16.30 -11.31
C ASP A 615 12.69 -14.99 -10.64
N GLU A 616 13.58 -14.22 -10.03
CA GLU A 616 13.21 -12.95 -9.38
C GLU A 616 12.63 -11.92 -10.36
N ALA A 617 13.01 -11.97 -11.64
CA ALA A 617 12.44 -11.09 -12.68
C ALA A 617 10.98 -11.42 -12.98
N ASP A 618 10.56 -12.67 -12.79
CA ASP A 618 9.17 -13.13 -12.93
C ASP A 618 8.34 -12.92 -11.67
N GLY A 619 8.96 -12.45 -10.58
CA GLY A 619 8.28 -12.16 -9.30
C GLY A 619 8.53 -13.16 -8.18
N LEU A 620 9.53 -14.03 -8.28
CA LEU A 620 10.01 -14.81 -7.14
C LEU A 620 10.68 -13.90 -6.09
N PRO A 621 10.50 -14.16 -4.80
CA PRO A 621 11.18 -13.39 -3.76
C PRO A 621 12.67 -13.76 -3.62
N SER A 622 13.09 -14.93 -4.13
CA SER A 622 14.46 -15.41 -4.16
C SER A 622 14.60 -16.54 -5.16
N ASN A 623 15.76 -16.63 -5.81
CA ASN A 623 16.11 -17.73 -6.71
C ASN A 623 16.55 -19.01 -5.97
N GLU A 624 16.65 -18.97 -4.64
CA GLU A 624 17.02 -20.13 -3.82
C GLU A 624 15.78 -20.88 -3.33
N ILE A 625 15.41 -21.97 -4.04
CA ILE A 625 14.23 -22.77 -3.70
C ILE A 625 14.64 -23.97 -2.85
N LYS A 626 14.14 -24.05 -1.61
CA LYS A 626 14.49 -25.12 -0.66
C LYS A 626 13.56 -26.33 -0.76
N SER A 627 12.26 -26.11 -0.97
CA SER A 627 11.28 -27.19 -0.93
C SER A 627 10.05 -26.86 -1.76
N VAL A 628 9.47 -27.89 -2.39
CA VAL A 628 8.28 -27.76 -3.26
C VAL A 628 7.23 -28.79 -2.82
N ALA A 629 5.95 -28.38 -2.89
CA ALA A 629 4.79 -29.26 -2.75
C ALA A 629 3.76 -28.89 -3.81
N VAL A 630 3.16 -29.87 -4.50
CA VAL A 630 2.18 -29.63 -5.55
C VAL A 630 0.83 -30.19 -5.11
N THR A 631 -0.22 -29.38 -5.22
CA THR A 631 -1.58 -29.79 -4.88
C THR A 631 -2.22 -30.55 -6.04
N LYS A 632 -3.35 -31.19 -5.78
CA LYS A 632 -4.13 -31.92 -6.81
C LYS A 632 -4.68 -30.98 -7.90
N GLU A 633 -4.91 -29.70 -7.55
CA GLU A 633 -5.38 -28.66 -8.44
C GLU A 633 -4.25 -27.98 -9.22
N ASN A 634 -3.04 -28.54 -9.15
CA ASN A 634 -1.85 -28.04 -9.84
C ASN A 634 -1.37 -26.66 -9.38
N VAL A 635 -1.68 -26.28 -8.13
CA VAL A 635 -1.07 -25.15 -7.47
C VAL A 635 0.22 -25.62 -6.80
N VAL A 636 1.31 -24.95 -7.11
CA VAL A 636 2.65 -25.25 -6.59
C VAL A 636 2.94 -24.38 -5.39
N TRP A 637 3.23 -25.00 -4.27
CA TRP A 637 3.72 -24.33 -3.07
C TRP A 637 5.21 -24.56 -2.96
N PHE A 638 5.97 -23.57 -2.61
CA PHE A 638 7.41 -23.69 -2.45
C PHE A 638 7.94 -22.68 -1.44
N SER A 639 9.07 -23.02 -0.84
CA SER A 639 9.81 -22.12 0.02
C SER A 639 11.00 -21.53 -0.73
N ALA A 640 11.10 -20.21 -0.72
CA ALA A 640 12.19 -19.43 -1.31
C ALA A 640 12.90 -18.69 -0.17
N ASP A 641 14.10 -19.13 0.19
CA ASP A 641 14.86 -18.69 1.36
C ASP A 641 14.03 -18.82 2.65
N GLN A 642 13.65 -17.72 3.29
CA GLN A 642 12.81 -17.65 4.50
C GLN A 642 11.33 -17.36 4.17
N THR A 643 10.97 -17.33 2.90
CA THR A 643 9.65 -16.93 2.42
C THR A 643 8.89 -18.16 1.91
N LEU A 644 7.59 -18.22 2.16
CA LEU A 644 6.71 -19.21 1.58
C LEU A 644 5.94 -18.60 0.41
N CYS A 645 5.84 -19.36 -0.68
CA CYS A 645 5.19 -18.91 -1.91
C CYS A 645 4.24 -19.96 -2.45
N SER A 646 3.26 -19.51 -3.23
CA SER A 646 2.46 -20.38 -4.09
C SER A 646 2.46 -19.84 -5.52
N PHE A 647 2.40 -20.75 -6.49
CA PHE A 647 2.26 -20.45 -7.91
C PHE A 647 1.04 -21.17 -8.46
N ASP A 648 0.06 -20.37 -8.93
CA ASP A 648 -1.07 -20.90 -9.67
C ASP A 648 -0.69 -21.01 -11.15
N ASN A 649 -0.42 -22.24 -11.60
CA ASN A 649 0.02 -22.49 -12.97
C ASN A 649 -1.02 -22.12 -14.03
N ASN A 650 -2.32 -22.09 -13.67
CA ASN A 650 -3.40 -21.72 -14.59
C ASN A 650 -3.49 -20.20 -14.78
N LYS A 651 -3.27 -19.44 -13.70
CA LYS A 651 -3.31 -17.97 -13.70
C LYS A 651 -1.95 -17.34 -13.97
N LYS A 652 -0.87 -18.11 -13.94
CA LYS A 652 0.51 -17.62 -14.02
C LYS A 652 0.83 -16.57 -12.95
N LEU A 653 0.34 -16.80 -11.73
CA LEU A 653 0.40 -15.83 -10.64
C LEU A 653 1.16 -16.40 -9.45
N PHE A 654 2.16 -15.64 -8.98
CA PHE A 654 2.86 -15.88 -7.73
C PHE A 654 2.17 -15.17 -6.57
N THR A 655 2.06 -15.85 -5.43
CA THR A 655 1.63 -15.27 -4.17
C THR A 655 2.68 -15.54 -3.11
N THR A 656 3.17 -14.47 -2.47
CA THR A 656 4.18 -14.54 -1.42
C THR A 656 3.52 -14.37 -0.05
N PHE A 657 3.89 -15.24 0.89
CA PHE A 657 3.38 -15.23 2.27
C PHE A 657 4.49 -14.79 3.23
N SER A 658 4.16 -13.88 4.11
CA SER A 658 5.09 -13.22 5.02
C SER A 658 4.69 -13.43 6.49
N ILE A 659 5.34 -12.72 7.38
CA ILE A 659 5.03 -12.70 8.82
C ILE A 659 3.56 -12.35 9.12
N LEU A 660 2.92 -11.57 8.24
CA LEU A 660 1.49 -11.23 8.36
C LEU A 660 0.58 -12.44 8.14
N ASP A 661 1.04 -13.39 7.36
CA ASP A 661 0.33 -14.63 7.05
C ASP A 661 0.67 -15.75 8.03
N GLY A 662 1.60 -15.50 8.95
CA GLY A 662 2.09 -16.45 9.95
C GLY A 662 3.42 -17.11 9.61
N VAL A 663 4.14 -16.64 8.58
CA VAL A 663 5.49 -17.11 8.24
C VAL A 663 6.51 -16.29 9.03
N ASN A 664 7.15 -16.88 10.02
CA ASN A 664 8.22 -16.26 10.79
C ASN A 664 9.55 -16.34 10.00
N ASP A 665 10.61 -15.68 10.50
CA ASP A 665 11.96 -15.69 9.92
C ASP A 665 12.68 -17.04 10.14
N GLU A 666 11.99 -18.15 9.90
CA GLU A 666 12.52 -19.50 10.05
C GLU A 666 13.01 -20.05 8.71
N SER A 667 14.24 -20.57 8.69
CA SER A 667 14.78 -21.21 7.50
C SER A 667 14.10 -22.54 7.22
N PHE A 668 13.74 -22.78 5.98
CA PHE A 668 13.11 -24.04 5.54
C PHE A 668 14.11 -25.17 5.37
N SER A 669 13.64 -26.38 5.63
CA SER A 669 14.39 -27.59 5.36
C SER A 669 14.24 -28.05 3.92
N GLU A 670 15.32 -28.48 3.28
CA GLU A 670 15.32 -28.94 1.89
C GLU A 670 14.40 -30.16 1.68
N GLY A 671 13.58 -30.11 0.64
CA GLY A 671 12.80 -31.26 0.17
C GLY A 671 11.73 -31.78 1.13
N THR A 672 11.18 -30.91 2.03
CA THR A 672 10.25 -31.34 3.10
C THR A 672 8.78 -30.96 2.84
N GLY A 673 8.47 -30.37 1.70
CA GLY A 673 7.10 -30.01 1.33
C GLY A 673 6.22 -31.25 1.15
N ALA A 674 5.04 -31.28 1.82
CA ALA A 674 4.10 -32.38 1.75
C ALA A 674 2.65 -31.88 1.65
N CYS A 675 1.88 -32.43 0.72
CA CYS A 675 0.44 -32.26 0.61
C CYS A 675 -0.28 -33.41 1.31
N LEU A 676 -1.17 -33.11 2.26
CA LEU A 676 -1.96 -34.08 2.96
C LEU A 676 -3.26 -34.43 2.18
N PRO A 677 -3.87 -35.62 2.42
CA PRO A 677 -5.11 -36.00 1.75
C PRO A 677 -6.29 -35.05 1.99
N ASN A 678 -6.31 -34.34 3.11
CA ASN A 678 -7.32 -33.33 3.47
C ASN A 678 -7.09 -31.96 2.80
N GLY A 679 -6.03 -31.82 2.02
CA GLY A 679 -5.67 -30.58 1.32
C GLY A 679 -4.80 -29.61 2.12
N GLU A 680 -4.49 -29.88 3.39
CA GLU A 680 -3.46 -29.14 4.14
C GLU A 680 -2.08 -29.38 3.55
N ILE A 681 -1.23 -28.36 3.61
CA ILE A 681 0.13 -28.43 3.12
C ILE A 681 1.08 -28.18 4.28
N LEU A 682 2.13 -28.96 4.34
CA LEU A 682 3.15 -28.87 5.39
C LEU A 682 4.51 -28.56 4.79
N PHE A 683 5.29 -27.73 5.47
CA PHE A 683 6.70 -27.49 5.17
C PHE A 683 7.54 -27.62 6.44
N GLY A 684 8.60 -28.40 6.38
CA GLY A 684 9.56 -28.51 7.47
C GLY A 684 10.49 -27.31 7.54
N THR A 685 10.87 -26.91 8.76
CA THR A 685 11.86 -25.88 9.04
C THR A 685 12.99 -26.42 9.92
N LEU A 686 14.01 -25.61 10.13
CA LEU A 686 15.10 -25.93 11.06
C LEU A 686 14.61 -25.99 12.53
N ASN A 687 13.46 -25.42 12.82
CA ASN A 687 12.89 -25.35 14.18
C ASN A 687 11.41 -25.75 14.26
N GLY A 688 10.98 -26.73 13.47
CA GLY A 688 9.60 -27.22 13.47
C GLY A 688 9.03 -27.40 12.07
N TYR A 689 7.77 -27.04 11.91
CA TYR A 689 7.08 -27.12 10.62
C TYR A 689 5.95 -26.11 10.51
N TYR A 690 5.66 -25.70 9.29
CA TYR A 690 4.49 -24.90 8.94
C TYR A 690 3.32 -25.78 8.52
N ILE A 691 2.14 -25.36 8.90
CA ILE A 691 0.83 -25.90 8.48
C ILE A 691 0.13 -24.83 7.69
N ILE A 692 -0.23 -25.12 6.46
CA ILE A 692 -0.99 -24.20 5.59
C ILE A 692 -2.40 -24.75 5.47
N ASP A 693 -3.37 -24.02 6.05
CA ASP A 693 -4.80 -24.31 5.95
C ASP A 693 -5.39 -23.50 4.78
N ARG A 694 -5.50 -24.18 3.63
CA ARG A 694 -6.03 -23.55 2.40
C ARG A 694 -7.47 -23.04 2.55
N SER A 695 -8.27 -23.62 3.44
CA SER A 695 -9.65 -23.19 3.67
C SER A 695 -9.72 -21.78 4.31
N LYS A 696 -8.64 -21.39 4.97
CA LYS A 696 -8.48 -20.06 5.59
C LYS A 696 -7.79 -19.04 4.69
N LEU A 697 -7.26 -19.46 3.54
CA LEU A 697 -6.77 -18.55 2.52
C LEU A 697 -7.98 -17.80 1.95
N ARG A 698 -8.22 -16.61 2.45
CA ARG A 698 -9.35 -15.79 2.00
C ARG A 698 -9.08 -15.25 0.60
N THR A 699 -10.02 -15.47 -0.30
CA THR A 699 -10.21 -14.59 -1.46
C THR A 699 -10.70 -13.25 -0.93
N HIS A 700 -9.85 -12.25 -0.91
CA HIS A 700 -10.24 -10.89 -0.54
C HIS A 700 -10.98 -10.27 -1.73
N ASN A 701 -12.20 -9.84 -1.49
CA ASN A 701 -12.94 -9.08 -2.50
C ASN A 701 -12.32 -7.66 -2.56
N GLY A 702 -12.01 -7.17 -3.76
CA GLY A 702 -11.37 -5.86 -3.99
C GLY A 702 -12.10 -4.67 -3.35
N SER A 703 -13.42 -4.78 -3.12
CA SER A 703 -14.23 -3.77 -2.44
C SER A 703 -13.80 -3.47 -0.98
N LEU A 704 -12.90 -4.28 -0.40
CA LEU A 704 -12.38 -4.07 0.95
C LEU A 704 -11.14 -3.19 1.02
N LEU A 705 -10.56 -2.77 -0.10
CA LEU A 705 -9.30 -2.02 -0.11
C LEU A 705 -9.48 -0.55 0.29
N LYS A 706 -10.69 0.03 0.13
CA LYS A 706 -11.02 1.41 0.52
C LYS A 706 -10.01 2.43 -0.02
N LEU A 707 -9.81 2.43 -1.33
CA LEU A 707 -8.86 3.36 -1.96
C LEU A 707 -9.32 4.81 -1.79
N ALA A 708 -8.46 5.64 -1.26
CA ALA A 708 -8.71 7.06 -1.04
C ALA A 708 -7.60 7.91 -1.67
N ILE A 709 -7.97 9.07 -2.22
CA ILE A 709 -7.03 10.16 -2.48
C ILE A 709 -6.79 10.83 -1.14
N THR A 710 -5.51 10.94 -0.72
CA THR A 710 -5.16 11.47 0.61
C THR A 710 -4.79 12.94 0.57
N ASP A 711 -4.04 13.35 -0.45
CA ASP A 711 -3.55 14.71 -0.59
C ASP A 711 -3.43 15.11 -2.07
N PHE A 712 -3.53 16.41 -2.32
CA PHE A 712 -3.36 17.01 -3.64
C PHE A 712 -2.39 18.18 -3.55
N PHE A 713 -1.35 18.16 -4.36
CA PHE A 713 -0.32 19.19 -4.39
C PHE A 713 -0.31 19.91 -5.73
N VAL A 714 -0.01 21.19 -5.69
CA VAL A 714 0.30 21.99 -6.89
C VAL A 714 1.57 22.78 -6.60
N ASP A 715 2.58 22.63 -7.47
CA ASP A 715 3.90 23.24 -7.32
C ASP A 715 4.49 22.96 -5.91
N ASP A 716 4.43 21.69 -5.48
CA ASP A 716 4.86 21.15 -4.19
C ASP A 716 4.14 21.72 -2.95
N LYS A 717 3.07 22.47 -3.15
CA LYS A 717 2.25 23.00 -2.05
C LYS A 717 0.99 22.16 -1.88
N LEU A 718 0.72 21.74 -0.66
CA LEU A 718 -0.51 21.05 -0.32
C LEU A 718 -1.72 21.99 -0.54
N MET A 719 -2.66 21.56 -1.35
CA MET A 719 -3.89 22.30 -1.64
C MET A 719 -4.98 21.92 -0.63
N SER A 720 -5.11 22.73 0.38
CA SER A 720 -6.14 22.61 1.42
C SER A 720 -6.71 23.99 1.74
N PRO A 721 -8.04 24.13 1.90
CA PRO A 721 -8.68 25.40 2.29
C PRO A 721 -8.11 25.99 3.58
N ARG A 722 -7.58 25.14 4.44
CA ARG A 722 -6.90 25.54 5.68
C ARG A 722 -5.59 26.27 5.47
N LEU A 723 -4.86 25.95 4.39
CA LEU A 723 -3.50 26.44 4.14
C LEU A 723 -3.43 27.52 3.09
N ASN A 724 -4.42 27.57 2.20
CA ASN A 724 -4.48 28.53 1.11
C ASN A 724 -5.93 28.77 0.66
N ASP A 725 -6.18 29.94 0.07
CA ASP A 725 -7.51 30.37 -0.41
C ASP A 725 -7.79 29.96 -1.87
N THR A 726 -6.93 29.13 -2.47
CA THR A 726 -7.07 28.73 -3.89
C THR A 726 -8.33 27.88 -4.09
N TYR A 727 -8.65 27.06 -3.10
CA TYR A 727 -9.85 26.22 -3.11
C TYR A 727 -10.64 26.42 -1.82
N ASN A 728 -11.96 26.43 -1.92
CA ASN A 728 -12.88 26.54 -0.79
C ASN A 728 -13.47 25.18 -0.35
N TYR A 729 -12.92 24.09 -0.89
CA TYR A 729 -13.32 22.72 -0.58
C TYR A 729 -12.09 21.80 -0.52
N TYR A 730 -12.21 20.70 0.21
CA TYR A 730 -11.16 19.71 0.35
C TYR A 730 -11.10 18.81 -0.91
N ILE A 731 -10.03 18.93 -1.70
CA ILE A 731 -9.88 18.29 -3.01
C ILE A 731 -9.94 16.75 -2.96
N PRO A 732 -9.31 16.06 -2.02
CA PRO A 732 -9.35 14.59 -1.95
C PRO A 732 -10.77 13.99 -1.92
N ASP A 733 -11.75 14.72 -1.38
CA ASP A 733 -13.14 14.28 -1.34
C ASP A 733 -13.94 14.69 -2.59
N SER A 734 -13.33 15.45 -3.49
CA SER A 734 -13.98 15.97 -4.69
C SER A 734 -13.83 15.01 -5.86
N ALA A 735 -14.81 15.05 -6.78
CA ALA A 735 -14.73 14.34 -8.06
C ALA A 735 -14.01 15.15 -9.14
N LYS A 736 -13.84 16.46 -8.93
CA LYS A 736 -13.30 17.39 -9.94
C LYS A 736 -12.41 18.44 -9.29
N VAL A 737 -11.31 18.75 -9.97
CA VAL A 737 -10.41 19.85 -9.59
C VAL A 737 -10.00 20.62 -10.83
N ARG A 738 -9.84 21.95 -10.68
CA ARG A 738 -9.29 22.80 -11.73
C ARG A 738 -7.96 23.35 -11.25
N LEU A 739 -6.90 23.16 -12.03
CA LEU A 739 -5.58 23.71 -11.69
C LEU A 739 -5.60 25.24 -11.76
N PRO A 740 -4.81 25.94 -10.92
CA PRO A 740 -4.76 27.39 -10.87
C PRO A 740 -4.15 27.98 -12.15
N SER A 741 -3.16 27.32 -12.74
CA SER A 741 -2.51 27.75 -13.96
C SER A 741 -2.09 26.56 -14.84
N ARG A 742 -1.85 26.82 -16.13
CA ARG A 742 -1.20 25.88 -17.02
C ARG A 742 0.30 25.83 -16.71
N GLY A 743 0.90 24.63 -16.83
CA GLY A 743 2.32 24.40 -16.54
C GLY A 743 2.60 24.14 -15.07
N SER A 744 1.59 24.18 -14.18
CA SER A 744 1.73 23.75 -12.81
C SER A 744 2.09 22.27 -12.76
N ILE A 745 3.04 21.94 -11.91
CA ILE A 745 3.32 20.54 -11.52
C ILE A 745 2.24 20.17 -10.51
N PHE A 746 1.57 19.06 -10.71
CA PHE A 746 0.64 18.56 -9.69
C PHE A 746 0.97 17.12 -9.32
N SER A 747 0.73 16.82 -8.05
CA SER A 747 0.95 15.50 -7.48
C SER A 747 -0.29 15.08 -6.69
N VAL A 748 -0.72 13.84 -6.90
CA VAL A 748 -1.87 13.25 -6.22
C VAL A 748 -1.38 12.08 -5.39
N LYS A 749 -1.50 12.18 -4.06
CA LYS A 749 -1.21 11.07 -3.16
C LYS A 749 -2.47 10.25 -2.91
N PHE A 750 -2.29 8.96 -2.78
CA PHE A 750 -3.38 8.02 -2.53
C PHE A 750 -2.90 6.88 -1.64
N ALA A 751 -3.86 6.26 -0.94
CA ALA A 751 -3.60 5.13 -0.08
C ALA A 751 -4.84 4.22 0.01
N SER A 752 -4.60 2.94 0.24
CA SER A 752 -5.62 2.02 0.72
C SER A 752 -5.78 2.20 2.23
N LEU A 753 -7.00 2.44 2.67
CA LEU A 753 -7.34 2.57 4.08
C LEU A 753 -7.68 1.22 4.74
N ASN A 754 -7.26 0.11 4.10
CA ASN A 754 -7.27 -1.21 4.71
C ASN A 754 -5.94 -1.46 5.42
N TYR A 755 -5.91 -1.23 6.72
CA TYR A 755 -4.68 -1.30 7.53
C TYR A 755 -4.16 -2.72 7.77
N GLN A 756 -4.96 -3.74 7.55
CA GLN A 756 -4.54 -5.14 7.68
C GLN A 756 -3.75 -5.61 6.44
N LEU A 757 -4.18 -5.20 5.24
CA LEU A 757 -3.63 -5.66 3.97
C LEU A 757 -2.59 -4.70 3.37
N GLN A 758 -2.25 -3.64 4.06
CA GLN A 758 -1.48 -2.49 3.60
C GLN A 758 -0.19 -2.84 2.84
N HIS A 759 0.52 -3.90 3.28
CA HIS A 759 1.79 -4.36 2.68
C HIS A 759 1.60 -5.22 1.42
N ARG A 760 0.37 -5.59 1.08
CA ARG A 760 0.03 -6.46 -0.06
C ARG A 760 -0.71 -5.71 -1.16
N VAL A 761 -1.05 -4.44 -0.92
CA VAL A 761 -1.79 -3.61 -1.87
C VAL A 761 -0.83 -3.02 -2.88
N HIS A 762 -1.10 -3.29 -4.15
CA HIS A 762 -0.41 -2.71 -5.30
C HIS A 762 -1.23 -1.61 -5.92
N TYR A 763 -0.55 -0.63 -6.49
CA TYR A 763 -1.19 0.56 -7.02
C TYR A 763 -0.77 0.82 -8.46
N GLN A 764 -1.75 1.19 -9.27
CA GLN A 764 -1.53 1.70 -10.61
C GLN A 764 -2.31 2.98 -10.83
N TYR A 765 -1.77 3.89 -11.63
CA TYR A 765 -2.48 5.10 -12.02
C TYR A 765 -2.31 5.42 -13.50
N MET A 766 -3.26 6.16 -14.06
CA MET A 766 -3.24 6.62 -15.43
C MET A 766 -4.04 7.91 -15.56
N LEU A 767 -3.46 8.91 -16.19
CA LEU A 767 -4.17 10.13 -16.58
C LEU A 767 -4.76 9.93 -17.98
N GLU A 768 -6.01 9.54 -18.02
CA GLU A 768 -6.74 9.24 -19.25
C GLU A 768 -6.82 10.47 -20.17
N GLY A 769 -6.43 10.31 -21.41
CA GLY A 769 -6.28 11.41 -22.38
C GLY A 769 -4.86 11.99 -22.46
N TYR A 770 -3.95 11.58 -21.56
CA TYR A 770 -2.54 11.96 -21.57
C TYR A 770 -1.60 10.75 -21.61
N ASP A 771 -1.79 9.78 -20.70
CA ASP A 771 -0.99 8.57 -20.64
C ASP A 771 -1.50 7.51 -21.64
N LYS A 772 -0.58 6.71 -22.16
CA LYS A 772 -0.86 5.58 -23.05
C LYS A 772 -0.92 4.25 -22.31
N VAL A 773 -0.31 4.15 -21.13
CA VAL A 773 -0.18 2.93 -20.33
C VAL A 773 -0.39 3.24 -18.86
N TRP A 774 -0.72 2.21 -18.08
CA TRP A 774 -0.79 2.31 -16.63
C TRP A 774 0.62 2.39 -16.02
N HIS A 775 0.80 3.27 -15.06
CA HIS A 775 2.04 3.44 -14.29
C HIS A 775 1.92 2.73 -12.94
N ASN A 776 2.94 1.97 -12.54
CA ASN A 776 3.02 1.38 -11.22
C ASN A 776 3.47 2.44 -10.19
N ALA A 777 2.86 2.42 -8.99
CA ALA A 777 3.11 3.40 -7.94
C ALA A 777 3.30 2.77 -6.54
N ASP A 778 3.71 1.50 -6.47
CA ASP A 778 3.72 0.72 -5.23
C ASP A 778 4.54 1.35 -4.11
N ASN A 779 5.72 1.89 -4.41
CA ASN A 779 6.62 2.45 -3.42
C ASN A 779 6.32 3.91 -3.06
N GLN A 780 5.80 4.69 -4.00
CA GLN A 780 5.62 6.14 -3.81
C GLN A 780 4.19 6.55 -3.52
N ARG A 781 3.21 5.76 -3.99
CA ARG A 781 1.76 6.05 -3.85
C ARG A 781 1.40 7.48 -4.26
N THR A 782 2.09 7.97 -5.29
CA THR A 782 1.97 9.34 -5.77
C THR A 782 1.96 9.35 -7.29
N ALA A 783 0.95 9.95 -7.87
CA ALA A 783 0.89 10.25 -9.30
C ALA A 783 1.42 11.66 -9.53
N ASN A 784 2.56 11.76 -10.22
CA ASN A 784 3.24 13.03 -10.49
C ASN A 784 3.09 13.40 -11.95
N TYR A 785 2.64 14.62 -12.22
CA TYR A 785 2.47 15.14 -13.56
C TYR A 785 3.03 16.54 -13.71
N SER A 786 3.77 16.76 -14.78
CA SER A 786 4.33 18.06 -15.13
C SER A 786 3.98 18.41 -16.58
N ASN A 787 3.78 19.69 -16.83
CA ASN A 787 3.57 20.24 -18.18
C ASN A 787 2.43 19.58 -18.98
N VAL A 788 1.34 19.20 -18.30
CA VAL A 788 0.16 18.62 -18.96
C VAL A 788 -0.51 19.70 -19.83
N PRO A 789 -0.85 19.43 -21.09
CA PRO A 789 -1.53 20.37 -21.99
C PRO A 789 -2.87 20.87 -21.43
N ALA A 790 -3.34 22.01 -21.93
CA ALA A 790 -4.67 22.49 -21.56
C ALA A 790 -5.76 21.51 -22.01
N GLY A 791 -6.64 21.12 -21.11
CA GLY A 791 -7.67 20.12 -21.36
C GLY A 791 -8.35 19.65 -20.09
N THR A 792 -9.23 18.71 -20.25
CA THR A 792 -9.86 17.99 -19.12
C THR A 792 -9.48 16.52 -19.21
N TYR A 793 -8.92 16.03 -18.14
CA TYR A 793 -8.38 14.67 -18.02
C TYR A 793 -9.03 13.95 -16.86
N THR A 794 -9.05 12.64 -16.89
CA THR A 794 -9.49 11.82 -15.76
C THR A 794 -8.32 11.02 -15.22
N LEU A 795 -7.85 11.37 -14.02
CA LEU A 795 -6.91 10.54 -13.30
C LEU A 795 -7.66 9.34 -12.74
N ARG A 796 -7.23 8.16 -13.14
CA ARG A 796 -7.73 6.88 -12.64
C ARG A 796 -6.65 6.24 -11.79
N ILE A 797 -7.00 5.80 -10.60
CA ILE A 797 -6.10 5.15 -9.65
C ILE A 797 -6.74 3.82 -9.29
N LYS A 798 -5.96 2.74 -9.34
CA LYS A 798 -6.38 1.39 -8.97
C LYS A 798 -5.56 0.89 -7.81
N ALA A 799 -6.22 0.22 -6.88
CA ALA A 799 -5.60 -0.56 -5.82
C ALA A 799 -6.07 -2.01 -5.94
N PHE A 800 -5.16 -2.96 -5.90
CA PHE A 800 -5.46 -4.39 -6.06
C PHE A 800 -4.47 -5.24 -5.28
N LEU A 801 -4.80 -6.51 -5.09
CA LEU A 801 -3.90 -7.51 -4.54
C LEU A 801 -3.36 -8.36 -5.70
N LEU A 802 -2.08 -8.73 -5.67
CA LEU A 802 -1.48 -9.57 -6.72
C LEU A 802 -2.20 -10.90 -6.89
N GLU A 803 -2.77 -11.43 -5.80
CA GLU A 803 -3.52 -12.69 -5.82
C GLU A 803 -4.87 -12.60 -6.56
N SER A 804 -5.38 -11.37 -6.74
CA SER A 804 -6.68 -11.11 -7.35
C SER A 804 -6.64 -9.80 -8.14
N PRO A 805 -5.82 -9.67 -9.18
CA PRO A 805 -5.62 -8.41 -9.90
C PRO A 805 -6.87 -7.94 -10.64
N ASP A 806 -7.80 -8.85 -10.94
CA ASP A 806 -9.10 -8.55 -11.55
C ASP A 806 -10.09 -7.91 -10.57
N GLN A 807 -9.84 -8.05 -9.27
CA GLN A 807 -10.63 -7.45 -8.19
C GLN A 807 -9.87 -6.25 -7.64
N TYR A 808 -10.19 -5.08 -8.13
CA TYR A 808 -9.55 -3.83 -7.72
C TYR A 808 -10.58 -2.82 -7.23
N ASP A 809 -10.11 -1.93 -6.35
CA ASP A 809 -10.82 -0.70 -6.01
C ASP A 809 -10.28 0.44 -6.88
N GLU A 810 -11.17 1.26 -7.42
CA GLU A 810 -10.81 2.34 -8.32
C GLU A 810 -11.33 3.68 -7.82
N ARG A 811 -10.47 4.69 -7.86
CA ARG A 811 -10.81 6.07 -7.59
C ARG A 811 -10.50 6.95 -8.78
N THR A 812 -11.41 7.84 -9.15
CA THR A 812 -11.24 8.76 -10.26
C THR A 812 -11.28 10.21 -9.80
N LEU A 813 -10.45 11.05 -10.43
CA LEU A 813 -10.43 12.50 -10.22
C LEU A 813 -10.36 13.21 -11.58
N THR A 814 -11.36 14.02 -11.90
CA THR A 814 -11.34 14.83 -13.11
C THR A 814 -10.49 16.09 -12.89
N ILE A 815 -9.43 16.24 -13.67
CA ILE A 815 -8.48 17.35 -13.57
C ILE A 815 -8.64 18.25 -14.80
N THR A 816 -8.96 19.52 -14.58
CA THR A 816 -9.04 20.51 -15.65
C THR A 816 -7.82 21.42 -15.63
N VAL A 817 -7.02 21.36 -16.69
CA VAL A 817 -5.85 22.21 -16.90
C VAL A 817 -6.31 23.42 -17.72
N PRO A 818 -6.26 24.66 -17.19
CA PRO A 818 -6.71 25.84 -17.90
C PRO A 818 -5.76 26.18 -19.06
N PRO A 819 -6.23 26.77 -20.15
CA PRO A 819 -5.37 27.33 -21.19
C PRO A 819 -4.57 28.53 -20.65
N TYR A 820 -3.47 28.89 -21.33
CA TYR A 820 -2.78 30.15 -21.02
C TYR A 820 -3.76 31.32 -21.05
N PHE A 821 -3.53 32.30 -20.18
CA PHE A 821 -4.37 33.51 -20.15
C PHE A 821 -4.55 34.11 -21.56
N PHE A 822 -3.48 34.16 -22.34
CA PHE A 822 -3.49 34.69 -23.72
C PHE A 822 -4.25 33.80 -24.72
N ALA A 823 -4.54 32.53 -24.40
CA ALA A 823 -5.37 31.62 -25.20
C ALA A 823 -6.76 31.39 -24.57
N SER A 824 -7.08 32.08 -23.49
CA SER A 824 -8.39 31.97 -22.83
C SER A 824 -9.47 32.67 -23.63
N THR A 825 -10.72 32.27 -23.43
CA THR A 825 -11.91 32.94 -24.05
C THR A 825 -11.97 34.42 -23.69
N VAL A 826 -11.51 34.78 -22.47
CA VAL A 826 -11.42 36.17 -22.03
C VAL A 826 -10.38 36.95 -22.85
N ALA A 827 -9.21 36.34 -23.08
CA ALA A 827 -8.16 36.92 -23.91
C ALA A 827 -8.62 37.06 -25.37
N LEU A 828 -9.35 36.06 -25.90
CA LEU A 828 -9.93 36.12 -27.25
C LEU A 828 -10.92 37.29 -27.36
N TRP A 829 -11.76 37.52 -26.35
CA TRP A 829 -12.63 38.71 -26.32
C TRP A 829 -11.84 40.02 -26.22
N ILE A 830 -10.75 40.04 -25.42
CA ILE A 830 -9.85 41.19 -25.36
C ILE A 830 -9.17 41.43 -26.70
N TYR A 831 -8.70 40.36 -27.39
CA TYR A 831 -8.10 40.49 -28.71
C TYR A 831 -9.12 40.93 -29.76
N LEU A 832 -10.36 40.45 -29.69
CA LEU A 832 -11.43 40.93 -30.54
C LEU A 832 -11.75 42.41 -30.29
N LEU A 833 -11.82 42.82 -29.02
CA LEU A 833 -12.00 44.21 -28.63
C LEU A 833 -10.84 45.09 -29.11
N LEU A 834 -9.58 44.60 -28.90
CA LEU A 834 -8.40 45.31 -29.37
C LEU A 834 -8.32 45.36 -30.89
N ALA A 835 -8.75 44.32 -31.60
CA ALA A 835 -8.86 44.31 -33.06
C ALA A 835 -9.92 45.32 -33.54
N ILE A 836 -11.08 45.36 -32.88
CA ILE A 836 -12.14 46.36 -33.19
C ILE A 836 -11.65 47.80 -32.92
N LEU A 837 -10.99 48.01 -31.77
CA LEU A 837 -10.37 49.30 -31.45
C LEU A 837 -9.24 49.62 -32.41
N GLY A 838 -8.41 48.64 -32.80
CA GLY A 838 -7.35 48.78 -33.80
C GLY A 838 -7.90 49.16 -35.18
N VAL A 839 -8.97 48.51 -35.60
CA VAL A 839 -9.67 48.84 -36.86
C VAL A 839 -10.28 50.24 -36.77
N GLY A 840 -10.93 50.58 -35.63
CA GLY A 840 -11.45 51.91 -35.39
C GLY A 840 -10.34 52.98 -35.37
N ALA A 841 -9.23 52.72 -34.69
CA ALA A 841 -8.06 53.56 -34.67
C ALA A 841 -7.38 53.66 -36.04
N TYR A 842 -7.35 52.56 -36.81
CA TYR A 842 -6.85 52.57 -38.19
C TYR A 842 -7.70 53.48 -39.09
N PHE A 843 -9.03 53.37 -39.03
CA PHE A 843 -9.94 54.27 -39.79
C PHE A 843 -9.81 55.73 -39.32
N TYR A 844 -9.69 55.93 -38.00
CA TYR A 844 -9.46 57.27 -37.44
C TYR A 844 -8.11 57.88 -37.83
N ILE A 845 -7.04 57.09 -37.76
CA ILE A 845 -5.68 57.47 -38.18
C ILE A 845 -5.62 57.65 -39.69
N ARG A 846 -6.32 56.77 -40.48
CA ARG A 846 -6.43 56.91 -41.94
C ARG A 846 -7.18 58.21 -42.34
N GLN A 847 -8.22 58.55 -41.67
CA GLN A 847 -8.88 59.85 -41.86
C GLN A 847 -7.97 61.05 -41.49
N ARG A 848 -7.24 60.96 -40.41
CA ARG A 848 -6.24 61.97 -40.05
C ARG A 848 -5.02 61.95 -40.99
N ARG A 849 -4.54 60.81 -41.44
CA ARG A 849 -3.44 60.74 -42.39
C ARG A 849 -3.78 61.33 -43.76
N ILE A 850 -4.97 61.14 -44.25
CA ILE A 850 -5.41 61.74 -45.48
C ILE A 850 -5.41 63.30 -45.34
N GLN A 851 -5.61 63.85 -44.16
CA GLN A 851 -5.43 65.25 -43.90
C GLN A 851 -3.97 65.69 -43.67
N TYR A 852 -3.09 64.80 -43.22
CA TYR A 852 -1.69 65.11 -42.87
C TYR A 852 -0.67 64.76 -43.98
N GLU A 853 -0.96 63.81 -44.88
CA GLU A 853 -0.09 63.39 -45.95
C GLU A 853 0.02 64.37 -47.12
N ALA A 854 -0.81 65.42 -47.12
CA ALA A 854 -0.67 66.56 -48.03
C ALA A 854 0.55 67.47 -47.65
N GLU A 855 1.02 67.49 -46.42
CA GLU A 855 2.08 68.38 -45.95
C GLU A 855 3.45 67.78 -45.72
N GLN A 856 3.65 66.47 -45.70
CA GLN A 856 4.98 65.86 -45.32
C GLN A 856 5.63 64.91 -46.30
N ARG A 857 5.35 64.95 -47.57
CA ARG A 857 6.05 64.16 -48.62
C ARG A 857 7.47 64.65 -48.96
N LYS A 858 8.05 65.47 -48.17
CA LYS A 858 9.46 65.92 -48.39
C LYS A 858 10.30 65.70 -47.11
N LYS A 859 11.01 64.64 -46.97
CA LYS A 859 12.20 64.42 -46.14
C LYS A 859 12.12 63.19 -45.19
N MET A 860 12.04 62.03 -45.71
CA MET A 860 12.58 60.85 -44.99
C MET A 860 13.47 59.99 -45.92
N ARG A 861 14.70 59.77 -45.49
CA ARG A 861 15.60 58.81 -46.17
C ARG A 861 15.60 57.53 -45.33
N VAL A 862 15.41 56.38 -45.94
CA VAL A 862 15.39 55.04 -45.33
C VAL A 862 16.60 54.24 -45.83
N LEU A 863 17.28 53.64 -44.88
CA LEU A 863 18.40 52.71 -45.20
C LEU A 863 17.98 51.32 -44.77
N LYS A 864 18.16 50.35 -45.69
CA LYS A 864 17.84 48.93 -45.44
C LYS A 864 19.06 48.20 -44.87
N VAL A 865 18.98 47.75 -43.67
CA VAL A 865 20.04 47.02 -42.97
C VAL A 865 19.54 45.59 -42.73
N GLY A 866 19.62 44.73 -43.70
CA GLY A 866 19.06 43.38 -43.65
C GLY A 866 17.53 43.40 -43.67
N PRO A 867 16.82 42.64 -42.83
CA PRO A 867 15.36 42.68 -42.75
C PRO A 867 14.83 43.97 -42.07
N ASP A 868 15.67 44.70 -41.35
CA ASP A 868 15.25 45.91 -40.61
C ASP A 868 15.48 47.14 -41.45
N GLU A 869 14.49 48.05 -41.47
CA GLU A 869 14.59 49.35 -42.12
C GLU A 869 14.73 50.42 -41.01
N ILE A 870 15.89 51.12 -41.02
CA ILE A 870 16.12 52.23 -40.12
C ILE A 870 15.87 53.55 -40.84
N ALA A 871 14.92 54.30 -40.36
CA ALA A 871 14.56 55.63 -40.92
C ALA A 871 15.34 56.76 -40.18
N PHE A 872 15.94 57.62 -40.95
CA PHE A 872 16.70 58.74 -40.41
C PHE A 872 16.02 60.04 -40.73
N ASN A 873 15.87 60.91 -39.74
CA ASN A 873 15.33 62.23 -39.85
C ASN A 873 16.36 63.26 -40.31
N ASN A 874 17.66 62.93 -40.21
CA ASN A 874 18.77 63.80 -40.57
C ASN A 874 19.62 63.08 -41.66
N LYS A 875 20.08 63.90 -42.63
CA LYS A 875 20.92 63.42 -43.74
C LYS A 875 22.30 62.89 -43.22
N ASP A 876 22.89 63.60 -42.28
CA ASP A 876 24.20 63.29 -41.75
C ASP A 876 24.23 61.97 -40.99
N ASP A 877 23.17 61.68 -40.23
CA ASP A 877 22.98 60.39 -39.50
C ASP A 877 22.81 59.23 -40.48
N PHE A 878 22.06 59.44 -41.56
CA PHE A 878 21.91 58.49 -42.62
C PHE A 878 23.20 58.19 -43.35
N ASP A 879 23.94 59.25 -43.73
CA ASP A 879 25.21 59.12 -44.46
C ASP A 879 26.31 58.47 -43.56
N PHE A 880 26.29 58.75 -42.23
CA PHE A 880 27.16 58.15 -41.25
C PHE A 880 26.95 56.64 -41.11
N VAL A 881 25.72 56.18 -40.91
CA VAL A 881 25.42 54.77 -40.75
C VAL A 881 25.64 54.04 -42.06
N LYS A 882 25.30 54.60 -43.20
CA LYS A 882 25.55 54.07 -44.50
C LYS A 882 27.04 53.91 -44.79
N ALA A 883 27.87 54.90 -44.52
CA ALA A 883 29.32 54.85 -44.72
C ALA A 883 29.94 53.74 -43.82
N THR A 884 29.43 53.61 -42.56
CA THR A 884 29.86 52.60 -41.62
C THR A 884 29.54 51.18 -42.13
N LEU A 885 28.36 50.98 -42.67
CA LEU A 885 27.95 49.71 -43.27
C LEU A 885 28.75 49.39 -44.55
N ASP A 886 28.92 50.33 -45.44
CA ASP A 886 29.66 50.16 -46.68
C ASP A 886 31.14 49.83 -46.43
N TRP A 887 31.69 50.42 -45.37
CA TRP A 887 33.07 50.10 -44.94
C TRP A 887 33.16 48.70 -44.28
N LEU A 888 32.17 48.34 -43.47
CA LEU A 888 32.11 47.03 -42.79
C LEU A 888 31.90 45.91 -43.82
N GLU A 889 31.15 46.14 -44.88
CA GLU A 889 30.92 45.19 -45.97
C GLU A 889 32.24 44.83 -46.69
N LYS A 890 33.18 45.76 -46.72
CA LYS A 890 34.50 45.56 -47.35
C LYS A 890 35.54 44.94 -46.43
N ASN A 891 35.32 44.95 -45.11
CA ASN A 891 36.33 44.61 -44.12
C ASN A 891 35.87 43.57 -43.05
N PHE A 892 34.67 43.04 -43.14
CA PHE A 892 34.13 42.17 -42.08
C PHE A 892 34.84 40.84 -41.97
N ASP A 893 35.50 40.37 -43.03
CA ASP A 893 36.26 39.13 -43.09
C ASP A 893 37.65 39.24 -42.46
N ASN A 894 38.14 40.46 -42.17
CA ASN A 894 39.41 40.68 -41.50
C ASN A 894 39.35 40.31 -40.03
N PRO A 895 40.03 39.24 -39.56
CA PRO A 895 40.00 38.80 -38.19
C PRO A 895 40.57 39.82 -37.17
N SER A 896 41.47 40.69 -37.61
CA SER A 896 42.14 41.70 -36.78
C SER A 896 41.50 43.08 -36.85
N LEU A 897 40.27 43.17 -37.35
CA LEU A 897 39.53 44.42 -37.43
C LEU A 897 39.36 45.07 -36.06
N LYS A 898 39.84 46.30 -35.95
CA LYS A 898 39.72 47.13 -34.73
C LYS A 898 38.64 48.20 -34.89
N ILE A 899 38.02 48.59 -33.80
CA ILE A 899 36.97 49.63 -33.74
C ILE A 899 37.60 51.00 -34.05
N GLU A 900 38.88 51.15 -33.76
CA GLU A 900 39.65 52.34 -34.11
C GLU A 900 39.70 52.60 -35.61
N ASP A 901 39.80 51.52 -36.43
CA ASP A 901 39.82 51.62 -37.88
C ASP A 901 38.47 52.12 -38.41
N MET A 902 37.38 51.68 -37.84
CA MET A 902 35.99 52.15 -38.18
C MET A 902 35.80 53.61 -37.77
N ALA A 903 36.30 53.98 -36.61
CA ALA A 903 36.23 55.37 -36.13
C ALA A 903 37.04 56.34 -36.97
N SER A 904 38.26 55.94 -37.35
CA SER A 904 39.17 56.74 -38.20
C SER A 904 38.57 56.99 -39.58
N GLN A 905 37.91 55.98 -40.18
CA GLN A 905 37.21 56.13 -41.48
C GLN A 905 36.07 57.16 -41.40
N SER A 906 35.44 57.30 -40.26
CA SER A 906 34.33 58.21 -40.04
C SER A 906 34.80 59.63 -39.63
N GLY A 907 36.12 59.83 -39.48
CA GLY A 907 36.71 61.07 -39.00
C GLY A 907 36.42 61.39 -37.53
N LEU A 908 36.00 60.38 -36.73
CA LEU A 908 35.55 60.54 -35.35
C LEU A 908 36.53 59.93 -34.37
N SER A 909 36.63 60.46 -33.17
CA SER A 909 37.30 59.76 -32.07
C SER A 909 36.54 58.47 -31.74
N ARG A 910 37.29 57.48 -31.23
CA ARG A 910 36.75 56.20 -30.82
C ARG A 910 35.50 56.33 -29.92
N THR A 911 35.51 57.24 -28.96
CA THR A 911 34.41 57.46 -28.00
C THR A 911 33.22 58.11 -28.73
N SER A 912 33.45 59.06 -29.61
CA SER A 912 32.38 59.73 -30.38
C SER A 912 31.71 58.77 -31.36
N PHE A 913 32.48 57.99 -32.06
CA PHE A 913 32.02 56.92 -32.96
C PHE A 913 31.18 55.91 -32.17
N TYR A 914 31.66 55.46 -31.00
CA TYR A 914 30.94 54.51 -30.14
C TYR A 914 29.58 55.03 -29.77
N ASN A 915 29.52 56.27 -29.25
CA ASN A 915 28.26 56.87 -28.75
C ASN A 915 27.28 57.13 -29.92
N GLN A 916 27.78 57.64 -31.06
CA GLN A 916 26.93 57.98 -32.19
C GLN A 916 26.38 56.70 -32.84
N LEU A 917 27.17 55.66 -33.05
CA LEU A 917 26.68 54.39 -33.60
C LEU A 917 25.67 53.74 -32.69
N LYS A 918 25.95 53.73 -31.36
CA LYS A 918 25.04 53.16 -30.38
C LYS A 918 23.72 53.92 -30.29
N THR A 919 23.75 55.23 -30.38
CA THR A 919 22.53 56.06 -30.37
C THR A 919 21.69 55.82 -31.61
N LEU A 920 22.33 55.69 -32.77
CA LEU A 920 21.65 55.55 -34.07
C LEU A 920 21.16 54.11 -34.36
N THR A 921 21.90 53.12 -33.86
CA THR A 921 21.61 51.71 -34.19
C THR A 921 21.18 50.87 -32.97
N GLY A 922 21.30 51.41 -31.77
CA GLY A 922 21.04 50.72 -30.51
C GLY A 922 22.12 49.76 -30.07
N GLN A 923 23.15 49.55 -30.90
CA GLN A 923 24.20 48.53 -30.68
C GLN A 923 25.58 49.18 -30.44
N SER A 924 26.39 48.60 -29.59
CA SER A 924 27.80 48.94 -29.52
C SER A 924 28.54 48.55 -30.80
N PRO A 925 29.63 49.26 -31.18
CA PRO A 925 30.39 48.90 -32.39
C PRO A 925 30.87 47.45 -32.44
N LYS A 926 31.21 46.87 -31.28
CA LYS A 926 31.62 45.46 -31.20
C LYS A 926 30.43 44.50 -31.44
N GLU A 927 29.30 44.82 -30.89
CA GLU A 927 28.07 44.08 -31.14
C GLU A 927 27.62 44.22 -32.58
N PHE A 928 27.71 45.42 -33.13
CA PHE A 928 27.32 45.71 -34.53
C PHE A 928 28.19 44.90 -35.52
N VAL A 929 29.52 44.87 -35.33
CA VAL A 929 30.44 44.04 -36.15
C VAL A 929 30.15 42.56 -35.96
N SER A 930 29.94 42.11 -34.70
CA SER A 930 29.65 40.70 -34.40
C SER A 930 28.32 40.27 -35.02
N GLU A 931 27.33 41.13 -34.97
CA GLU A 931 26.00 40.89 -35.58
C GLU A 931 26.12 40.80 -37.12
N PHE A 932 26.87 41.72 -37.73
CA PHE A 932 27.09 41.71 -39.14
C PHE A 932 27.81 40.43 -39.59
N ARG A 933 28.87 40.03 -38.90
CA ARG A 933 29.62 38.79 -39.17
C ARG A 933 28.75 37.57 -38.99
N MET A 934 27.91 37.55 -37.95
CA MET A 934 26.98 36.45 -37.67
C MET A 934 25.90 36.35 -38.77
N LYS A 935 25.34 37.46 -39.23
CA LYS A 935 24.40 37.49 -40.36
C LYS A 935 25.03 36.92 -41.63
N ARG A 936 26.29 37.28 -41.92
CA ARG A 936 27.04 36.70 -43.06
C ARG A 936 27.31 35.20 -42.87
N ALA A 937 27.58 34.77 -41.66
CA ALA A 937 27.73 33.35 -41.34
C ALA A 937 26.46 32.55 -41.61
N PHE A 938 25.28 33.07 -41.25
CA PHE A 938 24.01 32.46 -41.61
C PHE A 938 23.84 32.33 -43.11
N MET A 939 24.16 33.40 -43.87
CA MET A 939 24.08 33.33 -45.35
C MET A 939 24.98 32.23 -45.93
N TYR A 940 26.22 32.08 -45.43
CA TYR A 940 27.11 31.01 -45.89
C TYR A 940 26.66 29.62 -45.42
N LEU A 941 26.08 29.48 -44.20
CA LEU A 941 25.48 28.22 -43.73
C LEU A 941 24.30 27.81 -44.59
N ASP A 942 23.54 28.76 -45.09
CA ASP A 942 22.32 28.56 -45.86
C ASP A 942 22.61 28.33 -47.37
N SER A 943 23.70 28.87 -47.92
CA SER A 943 23.92 28.93 -49.38
C SER A 943 25.21 28.32 -49.85
N SER A 944 26.08 27.77 -48.96
CA SER A 944 27.36 27.21 -49.34
C SER A 944 27.64 25.83 -48.74
N THR A 945 28.48 25.05 -49.45
CA THR A 945 28.99 23.74 -49.02
C THR A 945 30.26 23.86 -48.13
N MET A 946 30.66 25.05 -47.75
CA MET A 946 31.86 25.30 -46.96
C MET A 946 31.78 24.60 -45.62
N THR A 947 32.91 24.17 -45.10
CA THR A 947 32.99 23.65 -43.72
C THR A 947 32.70 24.72 -42.68
N ILE A 948 32.27 24.35 -41.50
CA ILE A 948 31.97 25.29 -40.41
C ILE A 948 33.18 26.13 -40.05
N SER A 949 34.38 25.56 -40.12
CA SER A 949 35.63 26.24 -39.86
C SER A 949 35.95 27.26 -40.94
N GLU A 950 35.76 26.91 -42.21
CA GLU A 950 35.94 27.85 -43.34
C GLU A 950 34.97 29.04 -43.24
N ILE A 951 33.70 28.80 -42.87
CA ILE A 951 32.71 29.85 -42.66
C ILE A 951 33.13 30.77 -41.53
N ALA A 952 33.63 30.19 -40.43
CA ALA A 952 34.12 30.98 -39.28
C ALA A 952 35.26 31.94 -39.73
N TYR A 953 36.25 31.41 -40.43
CA TYR A 953 37.36 32.24 -40.94
C TYR A 953 36.92 33.25 -42.02
N LYS A 954 36.08 32.83 -42.94
CA LYS A 954 35.58 33.67 -44.02
C LYS A 954 34.66 34.81 -43.50
N THR A 955 34.09 34.64 -42.35
CA THR A 955 33.29 35.69 -41.67
C THR A 955 34.06 36.47 -40.61
N GLY A 956 35.40 36.33 -40.57
CA GLY A 956 36.30 37.14 -39.77
C GLY A 956 36.42 36.70 -38.32
N PHE A 957 36.08 35.49 -37.97
CA PHE A 957 36.31 34.93 -36.64
C PHE A 957 37.66 34.21 -36.63
N ASN A 958 38.50 34.54 -35.66
CA ASN A 958 39.84 33.94 -35.51
C ASN A 958 39.82 32.51 -35.00
N ASP A 959 38.75 32.09 -34.36
CA ASP A 959 38.64 30.79 -33.73
C ASP A 959 37.25 30.16 -34.07
N PRO A 960 37.26 29.08 -34.82
CA PRO A 960 36.02 28.35 -35.15
C PRO A 960 35.28 27.83 -33.93
N VAL A 961 35.96 27.56 -32.81
CA VAL A 961 35.36 27.09 -31.58
C VAL A 961 34.62 28.26 -30.89
N TYR A 962 35.19 29.43 -30.86
CA TYR A 962 34.54 30.65 -30.37
C TYR A 962 33.31 30.99 -31.24
N PHE A 963 33.46 30.94 -32.56
CA PHE A 963 32.32 31.10 -33.51
C PHE A 963 31.19 30.14 -33.19
N ALA A 964 31.50 28.84 -33.07
CA ALA A 964 30.49 27.83 -32.83
C ALA A 964 29.75 28.01 -31.47
N ARG A 965 30.49 28.49 -30.45
CA ARG A 965 29.93 28.82 -29.13
C ARG A 965 28.99 30.03 -29.21
N LEU A 966 29.46 31.10 -29.88
CA LEU A 966 28.66 32.31 -30.06
C LEU A 966 27.38 32.04 -30.88
N PHE A 967 27.53 31.24 -31.92
CA PHE A 967 26.40 30.80 -32.76
C PHE A 967 25.38 30.00 -31.94
N LYS A 968 25.86 29.03 -31.12
CA LYS A 968 24.99 28.24 -30.24
C LYS A 968 24.32 29.09 -29.17
N GLN A 969 25.00 30.05 -28.61
CA GLN A 969 24.44 31.01 -27.64
C GLN A 969 23.26 31.79 -28.22
N ARG A 970 23.34 32.14 -29.51
CA ARG A 970 22.30 32.94 -30.20
C ARG A 970 21.14 32.10 -30.78
N THR A 971 21.42 30.88 -31.20
CA THR A 971 20.45 30.05 -31.92
C THR A 971 19.95 28.86 -31.10
N GLY A 972 20.55 28.59 -29.94
CA GLY A 972 20.30 27.40 -29.14
C GLY A 972 20.95 26.11 -29.68
N MET A 973 21.51 26.14 -30.90
CA MET A 973 22.09 24.97 -31.55
C MET A 973 23.47 25.28 -32.24
N THR A 974 24.25 24.25 -32.45
CA THR A 974 25.56 24.42 -33.10
C THR A 974 25.36 24.73 -34.60
N PRO A 975 26.36 25.44 -35.25
CA PRO A 975 26.29 25.73 -36.71
C PRO A 975 26.10 24.46 -37.54
N LYS A 976 26.67 23.32 -37.11
CA LYS A 976 26.51 22.02 -37.76
C LYS A 976 25.08 21.53 -37.63
N ALA A 977 24.52 21.56 -36.43
CA ALA A 977 23.14 21.13 -36.18
C ALA A 977 22.12 22.05 -36.89
N TYR A 978 22.43 23.33 -37.03
CA TYR A 978 21.61 24.29 -37.77
C TYR A 978 21.55 23.93 -39.24
N ARG A 979 22.68 23.62 -39.88
CA ARG A 979 22.76 23.19 -41.29
C ARG A 979 22.02 21.86 -41.50
N GLU A 980 22.29 20.85 -40.65
CA GLU A 980 21.64 19.52 -40.70
C GLU A 980 20.11 19.61 -40.51
N LYS A 981 19.64 20.52 -39.67
CA LYS A 981 18.22 20.76 -39.47
C LYS A 981 17.58 21.35 -40.73
N LYS A 982 18.25 22.28 -41.37
CA LYS A 982 17.74 22.91 -42.59
C LYS A 982 17.75 21.96 -43.80
N ASP A 983 18.79 21.13 -43.91
CA ASP A 983 18.86 20.11 -44.96
C ASP A 983 17.72 19.10 -44.84
N LYS A 984 17.34 18.74 -43.59
CA LYS A 984 16.16 17.89 -43.34
C LYS A 984 14.85 18.59 -43.67
N THR A 985 14.70 19.86 -43.30
CA THR A 985 13.50 20.64 -43.63
C THR A 985 13.32 20.83 -45.11
N ALA A 986 14.42 21.05 -45.84
CA ALA A 986 14.38 21.15 -47.30
C ALA A 986 13.99 19.82 -47.99
N VAL A 987 14.39 18.67 -47.42
CA VAL A 987 13.99 17.35 -47.89
C VAL A 987 12.52 17.08 -47.58
N GLU A 988 12.03 17.50 -46.38
CA GLU A 988 10.62 17.38 -45.99
C GLU A 988 9.72 18.31 -46.80
N GLU A 989 10.16 19.53 -47.11
CA GLU A 989 9.42 20.46 -47.99
C GLU A 989 9.38 19.96 -49.46
N GLN A 990 10.44 19.33 -49.96
CA GLN A 990 10.42 18.69 -51.28
C GLN A 990 9.49 17.46 -51.29
N ALA A 991 9.46 16.68 -50.22
CA ALA A 991 8.55 15.55 -50.05
C ALA A 991 7.09 15.99 -49.91
N ALA A 992 6.84 17.11 -49.20
CA ALA A 992 5.51 17.71 -49.05
C ALA A 992 5.00 18.32 -50.38
N ALA A 993 5.90 18.94 -51.17
CA ALA A 993 5.56 19.49 -52.48
C ALA A 993 5.22 18.38 -53.52
N GLN A 994 5.88 17.20 -53.43
CA GLN A 994 5.55 16.04 -54.27
C GLN A 994 4.22 15.39 -53.85
N ASN A 995 3.84 15.44 -52.57
CA ASN A 995 2.53 14.95 -52.10
C ASN A 995 1.37 15.89 -52.37
N GLN A 996 1.59 17.20 -52.42
CA GLN A 996 0.56 18.15 -52.86
C GLN A 996 0.24 18.11 -54.37
N GLY A 997 1.21 17.66 -55.18
CA GLY A 997 1.02 17.38 -56.59
C GLY A 997 0.16 16.15 -56.92
N ALA A 998 0.05 15.21 -55.95
CA ALA A 998 -0.75 14.00 -56.05
C ALA A 998 -2.20 14.18 -55.59
N THR A 999 -2.46 15.09 -54.62
CA THR A 999 -3.79 15.34 -54.07
C THR A 999 -4.65 16.21 -54.97
N THR A 1000 -4.06 17.10 -55.77
CA THR A 1000 -4.79 17.95 -56.73
C THR A 1000 -5.24 17.21 -58.00
N LYS A 1001 -4.76 15.99 -58.22
CA LYS A 1001 -5.24 15.14 -59.33
C LYS A 1001 -6.43 14.25 -58.95
N ASN A 1002 -6.63 14.00 -57.65
CA ASN A 1002 -7.75 13.17 -57.17
C ASN A 1002 -9.01 13.96 -56.80
N GLU A 1003 -8.90 15.24 -56.49
CA GLU A 1003 -10.09 16.09 -56.23
C GLU A 1003 -10.85 16.53 -57.50
N LYS A 1004 -10.23 16.47 -58.68
CA LYS A 1004 -10.94 16.73 -59.93
C LYS A 1004 -11.69 15.51 -60.51
N ALA A 1005 -11.52 14.35 -59.91
CA ALA A 1005 -12.21 13.13 -60.34
C ALA A 1005 -13.44 12.80 -59.48
N THR A 1006 -13.56 13.40 -58.30
CA THR A 1006 -14.66 13.11 -57.35
C THR A 1006 -15.80 14.13 -57.35
N THR A 1007 -15.62 15.28 -58.00
CA THR A 1007 -16.65 16.33 -58.11
C THR A 1007 -17.56 16.18 -59.36
N LYS A 1008 -17.40 15.10 -60.15
CA LYS A 1008 -18.27 14.81 -61.31
C LYS A 1008 -19.20 13.60 -61.13
N ALA A 1009 -19.26 13.03 -59.93
CA ALA A 1009 -20.08 11.85 -59.63
C ALA A 1009 -21.11 12.02 -58.49
N GLN A 1010 -21.38 13.24 -58.02
CA GLN A 1010 -22.36 13.49 -56.96
C GLN A 1010 -23.38 14.60 -57.27
N GLU A 1011 -23.79 14.69 -58.54
CA GLU A 1011 -25.04 15.36 -58.92
C GLU A 1011 -25.94 14.36 -59.62
N ALA A 1012 -26.52 13.46 -58.88
CA ALA A 1012 -27.79 12.76 -59.19
C ALA A 1012 -28.07 11.78 -58.06
N THR A 1013 -28.90 12.19 -57.15
CA THR A 1013 -29.99 11.46 -56.51
C THR A 1013 -30.29 11.95 -55.10
N THR A 1014 -31.22 12.86 -55.04
CA THR A 1014 -32.15 12.84 -53.93
C THR A 1014 -33.44 12.17 -54.37
N PRO A 1015 -34.13 11.42 -53.50
CA PRO A 1015 -35.33 11.99 -52.91
C PRO A 1015 -35.64 11.57 -51.45
N THR A 1016 -36.08 12.59 -50.72
CA THR A 1016 -37.27 12.65 -49.83
C THR A 1016 -37.67 11.49 -48.89
N LYS A 1017 -37.88 11.90 -47.63
CA LYS A 1017 -38.87 11.41 -46.64
C LYS A 1017 -38.51 10.07 -45.93
N GLU A 1018 -38.56 9.97 -44.56
CA GLU A 1018 -39.39 10.54 -43.48
C GLU A 1018 -38.52 10.77 -42.21
#